data_8f43f02096c4081d9287ad9e369f6a5c
#
_entry.id   8f43f02096c4081d9287ad9e369f6a5c
#
_cell.length_a   1.000
_cell.length_b   1.000
_cell.length_c   1.000
_cell.angle_alpha   90.00
_cell.angle_beta   90.00
_cell.angle_gamma   90.00
#
_symmetry.space_group_name_H-M   'P 1'
#
loop_
_entity.id
_entity.type
_entity.pdbx_description
1 polymer ?
#
loop_
_entity_poly.entity_id
_entity_poly.type
_entity_poly.pdbx_seq_one_letter_code
_entity_poly.pdbx_strand_id
1 'polypeptide(L)'
;MRFLDLLACMLGGLNHCAFCGISPARFGQMKNEWDVDAAIATYNVDGWGGGYFTVNATGNVVVQPLQQNGGTIDILEVVNEGRNRGLSFPLVIRFQDLLRHRVETVNRAFHNAITEFGYKNEYRGVFPIKVNQLREVIEEIVDAGQQFHFGLEAGSKPELVAALAMHQDPESLIICNGYKDAAFVRIALLGCKLGKKVVIVAEKLEELEQTIRAAKEVGVEPHIGIRVRLYSKGAGKWAPSGGENAKFGLDTTSLIAASEMLKAAGLGHCLKLIHFHVGSQVPDISIIKRAVREAARYYAKIAKLGHQLGYLDVGGGLGVDYDGSRSDFDSSANYSLQEYANDVVWNIMDVCDSEGVSHPAIVSEGGRAIVAHHSVLVMEAFSSIEKTAPKLRVTASDKDHKLVGDILDVKQRLKRGNRLESLHDIRQIKEEAQQTFELGLLDLESKAKIDTIYWQLAQQIVNMHRGLRFIPEEVKQLETTLGDQYICNFSVFQSLLDHWALGQLFPIMPIHRLNTPPDRHGMIVDITCDSDGKVSKFTDLQDVRDTIPLHRIVPGEMYYLGVFMVGAYQDIMGDLHNLFGRVTEVHIFLDPDEESGWYIEEVIGGSTIGEVLAMTQWDKVELMRLLKTQVDDAIKTDRLKPNDAMRLLDDYERLLQEYTYLSLNGVKLPPQSGSWLPLS
;
A
#
# COMPACT_ATOMS: atom_id res chain seq x y z
N MET A 1 1.56 -13.72 -33.23
CA MET A 1 1.31 -13.23 -34.61
C MET A 1 2.57 -12.55 -35.12
N ARG A 2 3.14 -12.95 -36.25
CA ARG A 2 4.45 -12.42 -36.69
C ARG A 2 4.29 -11.02 -37.27
N PHE A 3 5.24 -10.15 -36.95
CA PHE A 3 5.33 -8.75 -37.40
C PHE A 3 5.17 -8.55 -38.93
N LEU A 4 5.45 -9.55 -39.70
CA LEU A 4 5.27 -9.58 -41.16
C LEU A 4 3.81 -9.63 -41.61
N ASP A 5 2.90 -10.16 -40.79
CA ASP A 5 1.47 -10.28 -41.18
C ASP A 5 0.75 -8.93 -40.99
N LEU A 6 1.25 -8.09 -40.08
CA LEU A 6 0.75 -6.71 -39.88
C LEU A 6 1.19 -5.77 -41.01
N LEU A 7 2.40 -5.97 -41.54
CA LEU A 7 2.89 -5.15 -42.65
C LEU A 7 2.17 -5.48 -43.98
N ALA A 8 1.76 -6.72 -44.17
CA ALA A 8 0.98 -7.15 -45.37
C ALA A 8 -0.42 -6.55 -45.38
N CYS A 9 -1.06 -6.35 -44.22
CA CYS A 9 -2.36 -5.68 -44.11
C CYS A 9 -2.28 -4.16 -44.40
N MET A 10 -1.17 -3.53 -44.07
CA MET A 10 -0.99 -2.08 -44.32
C MET A 10 -0.70 -1.70 -45.76
N LEU A 11 -0.15 -2.62 -46.55
CA LEU A 11 0.23 -2.37 -47.95
C LEU A 11 -0.83 -2.86 -48.98
N GLY A 12 -1.86 -3.59 -48.54
CA GLY A 12 -2.82 -4.27 -49.42
C GLY A 12 -4.14 -3.55 -49.74
N GLY A 13 -4.38 -2.33 -49.22
CA GLY A 13 -5.54 -1.52 -49.65
C GLY A 13 -6.94 -2.15 -49.43
N LEU A 14 -7.10 -3.05 -48.47
CA LEU A 14 -8.38 -3.74 -48.19
C LEU A 14 -9.19 -2.96 -47.14
N ASN A 15 -10.41 -2.58 -47.48
CA ASN A 15 -11.34 -1.75 -46.68
C ASN A 15 -11.98 -2.47 -45.47
N HIS A 16 -11.70 -3.75 -45.23
CA HIS A 16 -12.17 -4.51 -44.07
C HIS A 16 -11.23 -5.65 -43.73
N CYS A 17 -10.77 -5.69 -42.50
CA CYS A 17 -10.09 -6.87 -41.94
C CYS A 17 -11.12 -7.71 -41.17
N ALA A 18 -11.47 -8.89 -41.73
CA ALA A 18 -12.49 -9.79 -41.17
C ALA A 18 -12.09 -10.44 -39.81
N PHE A 19 -10.86 -10.22 -39.32
CA PHE A 19 -10.33 -10.88 -38.13
C PHE A 19 -10.28 -10.04 -36.88
N CYS A 20 -10.38 -8.70 -36.96
CA CYS A 20 -10.27 -7.84 -35.78
C CYS A 20 -11.46 -6.91 -35.53
N GLY A 21 -12.49 -6.93 -36.41
CA GLY A 21 -13.73 -6.17 -36.21
C GLY A 21 -13.59 -4.64 -36.18
N ILE A 22 -12.41 -4.08 -36.47
CA ILE A 22 -12.12 -2.64 -36.38
C ILE A 22 -12.05 -2.06 -37.80
N SER A 23 -12.93 -1.11 -38.11
CA SER A 23 -12.94 -0.38 -39.38
C SER A 23 -11.77 0.62 -39.44
N PRO A 24 -11.03 0.73 -40.58
CA PRO A 24 -9.97 1.72 -40.79
C PRO A 24 -10.39 3.18 -40.60
N ALA A 25 -11.69 3.46 -40.67
CA ALA A 25 -12.23 4.81 -40.44
C ALA A 25 -12.04 5.33 -38.98
N ARG A 26 -11.72 4.45 -38.02
CA ARG A 26 -11.42 4.88 -36.63
C ARG A 26 -9.96 5.31 -36.43
N PHE A 27 -9.06 5.03 -37.35
CA PHE A 27 -7.65 5.44 -37.22
C PHE A 27 -7.35 6.86 -37.74
N GLY A 28 -8.31 7.53 -38.39
CA GLY A 28 -8.11 8.82 -39.05
C GLY A 28 -8.67 10.05 -38.35
N GLN A 29 -9.36 9.91 -37.20
CA GLN A 29 -9.94 11.03 -36.45
C GLN A 29 -9.90 10.78 -34.95
N MET A 30 -8.75 10.57 -34.36
CA MET A 30 -8.55 10.76 -32.93
C MET A 30 -8.23 12.25 -32.70
N LYS A 31 -9.24 13.13 -32.69
CA LYS A 31 -9.22 14.22 -31.74
C LYS A 31 -9.25 13.57 -30.37
N ASN A 32 -8.15 13.66 -29.62
CA ASN A 32 -8.08 13.25 -28.23
C ASN A 32 -9.03 14.13 -27.40
N GLU A 33 -10.33 13.85 -27.44
CA GLU A 33 -11.24 14.32 -26.40
C GLU A 33 -10.98 13.39 -25.20
N TRP A 34 -10.72 13.99 -24.04
CA TRP A 34 -10.53 13.25 -22.79
C TRP A 34 -11.86 12.61 -22.40
N ASP A 35 -11.84 11.35 -22.06
CA ASP A 35 -12.96 10.58 -21.55
C ASP A 35 -12.53 9.67 -20.39
N VAL A 36 -13.44 8.89 -19.89
CA VAL A 36 -13.20 7.95 -18.79
C VAL A 36 -12.18 6.86 -19.19
N ASP A 37 -12.19 6.39 -20.43
CA ASP A 37 -11.23 5.41 -20.93
C ASP A 37 -9.82 5.98 -20.94
N ALA A 38 -9.67 7.26 -21.30
CA ALA A 38 -8.39 7.96 -21.21
C ALA A 38 -7.90 8.09 -19.76
N ALA A 39 -8.80 8.29 -18.80
CA ALA A 39 -8.46 8.31 -17.37
C ALA A 39 -8.00 6.92 -16.88
N ILE A 40 -8.78 5.87 -17.19
CA ILE A 40 -8.42 4.47 -16.86
C ILE A 40 -7.02 4.13 -17.38
N ALA A 41 -6.73 4.49 -18.63
CA ALA A 41 -5.42 4.26 -19.23
C ALA A 41 -4.31 5.11 -18.59
N THR A 42 -4.59 6.39 -18.23
CA THR A 42 -3.61 7.30 -17.64
C THR A 42 -3.13 6.84 -16.26
N TYR A 43 -4.05 6.32 -15.46
CA TYR A 43 -3.77 5.82 -14.10
C TYR A 43 -3.60 4.29 -14.06
N ASN A 44 -3.61 3.62 -15.21
CA ASN A 44 -3.45 2.16 -15.36
C ASN A 44 -4.40 1.34 -14.47
N VAL A 45 -5.66 1.77 -14.33
CA VAL A 45 -6.63 1.15 -13.43
C VAL A 45 -6.89 -0.32 -13.78
N ASP A 46 -6.99 -0.67 -15.06
CA ASP A 46 -7.19 -2.05 -15.52
C ASP A 46 -5.99 -2.96 -15.19
N GLY A 47 -4.78 -2.39 -15.09
CA GLY A 47 -3.56 -3.12 -14.76
C GLY A 47 -3.54 -3.52 -13.28
N TRP A 48 -3.49 -2.54 -12.38
CA TRP A 48 -3.36 -2.81 -10.94
C TRP A 48 -4.68 -3.16 -10.27
N GLY A 49 -5.81 -2.77 -10.84
CA GLY A 49 -7.14 -2.92 -10.23
C GLY A 49 -7.61 -4.36 -10.07
N GLY A 50 -7.00 -5.31 -10.79
CA GLY A 50 -7.34 -6.74 -10.68
C GLY A 50 -8.81 -7.07 -10.96
N GLY A 51 -9.54 -6.20 -11.67
CA GLY A 51 -10.99 -6.30 -11.90
C GLY A 51 -11.86 -5.84 -10.72
N TYR A 52 -11.25 -5.32 -9.63
CA TYR A 52 -11.98 -4.78 -8.49
C TYR A 52 -12.21 -3.28 -8.56
N PHE A 53 -11.48 -2.55 -9.39
CA PHE A 53 -11.57 -1.10 -9.52
C PHE A 53 -11.76 -0.70 -10.96
N THR A 54 -12.61 0.32 -11.17
CA THR A 54 -12.83 0.96 -12.47
C THR A 54 -13.32 2.41 -12.27
N VAL A 55 -13.65 3.09 -13.35
CA VAL A 55 -14.19 4.46 -13.33
C VAL A 55 -15.58 4.47 -14.01
N ASN A 56 -16.57 5.06 -13.34
CA ASN A 56 -17.92 5.15 -13.89
C ASN A 56 -18.06 6.33 -14.88
N ALA A 57 -19.22 6.41 -15.56
CA ALA A 57 -19.48 7.44 -16.58
C ALA A 57 -19.48 8.87 -16.01
N THR A 58 -19.67 9.05 -14.71
CA THR A 58 -19.61 10.37 -14.05
C THR A 58 -18.19 10.79 -13.71
N GLY A 59 -17.21 9.90 -13.91
CA GLY A 59 -15.80 10.15 -13.64
C GLY A 59 -15.41 9.91 -12.19
N ASN A 60 -16.12 9.03 -11.48
CA ASN A 60 -15.81 8.59 -10.15
C ASN A 60 -15.18 7.18 -10.16
N VAL A 61 -14.24 6.92 -9.25
CA VAL A 61 -13.74 5.57 -9.05
C VAL A 61 -14.79 4.73 -8.34
N VAL A 62 -15.06 3.54 -8.90
CA VAL A 62 -15.98 2.56 -8.32
C VAL A 62 -15.26 1.26 -8.00
N VAL A 63 -15.71 0.63 -6.93
CA VAL A 63 -15.25 -0.69 -6.50
C VAL A 63 -16.27 -1.74 -6.93
N GLN A 64 -15.77 -2.87 -7.43
CA GLN A 64 -16.52 -4.05 -7.85
C GLN A 64 -16.09 -5.22 -6.95
N PRO A 65 -16.62 -5.36 -5.73
CA PRO A 65 -16.11 -6.33 -4.74
C PRO A 65 -16.13 -7.77 -5.22
N LEU A 66 -17.09 -8.12 -6.06
CA LEU A 66 -17.23 -9.44 -6.68
C LEU A 66 -16.81 -9.44 -8.17
N GLN A 67 -15.98 -8.47 -8.57
CA GLN A 67 -15.60 -8.21 -9.95
C GLN A 67 -16.85 -7.99 -10.83
N GLN A 68 -16.92 -8.60 -12.01
CA GLN A 68 -18.05 -8.42 -12.95
C GLN A 68 -19.36 -9.12 -12.50
N ASN A 69 -19.34 -9.86 -11.40
CA ASN A 69 -20.46 -10.72 -10.97
C ASN A 69 -21.33 -10.10 -9.87
N GLY A 70 -21.15 -8.83 -9.52
CA GLY A 70 -21.86 -8.21 -8.41
C GLY A 70 -22.17 -6.73 -8.59
N GLY A 71 -22.61 -6.10 -7.49
CA GLY A 71 -22.86 -4.67 -7.40
C GLY A 71 -21.57 -3.84 -7.46
N THR A 72 -21.74 -2.52 -7.57
CA THR A 72 -20.65 -1.55 -7.56
C THR A 72 -20.82 -0.54 -6.43
N ILE A 73 -19.71 -0.05 -5.89
CA ILE A 73 -19.70 0.96 -4.83
C ILE A 73 -18.94 2.18 -5.34
N ASP A 74 -19.59 3.33 -5.44
CA ASP A 74 -18.95 4.60 -5.80
C ASP A 74 -18.23 5.16 -4.56
N ILE A 75 -16.89 5.30 -4.63
CA ILE A 75 -16.09 5.76 -3.49
C ILE A 75 -16.46 7.20 -3.09
N LEU A 76 -16.81 8.06 -4.04
CA LEU A 76 -17.22 9.42 -3.72
C LEU A 76 -18.57 9.45 -2.97
N GLU A 77 -19.51 8.55 -3.27
CA GLU A 77 -20.76 8.43 -2.51
C GLU A 77 -20.50 7.98 -1.08
N VAL A 78 -19.59 7.02 -0.86
CA VAL A 78 -19.15 6.62 0.50
C VAL A 78 -18.53 7.79 1.26
N VAL A 79 -17.67 8.57 0.60
CA VAL A 79 -17.06 9.78 1.15
C VAL A 79 -18.11 10.81 1.56
N ASN A 80 -19.10 11.04 0.71
CA ASN A 80 -20.19 11.99 0.96
C ASN A 80 -21.08 11.51 2.13
N GLU A 81 -21.40 10.23 2.18
CA GLU A 81 -22.14 9.65 3.31
C GLU A 81 -21.35 9.74 4.63
N GLY A 82 -20.04 9.47 4.59
CA GLY A 82 -19.17 9.70 5.76
C GLY A 82 -19.23 11.15 6.25
N ARG A 83 -19.19 12.13 5.34
CA ARG A 83 -19.35 13.55 5.68
C ARG A 83 -20.71 13.86 6.28
N ASN A 84 -21.79 13.31 5.70
CA ASN A 84 -23.15 13.49 6.22
C ASN A 84 -23.28 12.97 7.66
N ARG A 85 -22.55 11.90 7.99
CA ARG A 85 -22.43 11.35 9.36
C ARG A 85 -21.47 12.11 10.25
N GLY A 86 -20.80 13.15 9.74
CA GLY A 86 -19.86 13.99 10.51
C GLY A 86 -18.47 13.39 10.66
N LEU A 87 -18.09 12.43 9.86
CA LEU A 87 -16.75 11.85 9.91
C LEU A 87 -15.69 12.84 9.41
N SER A 88 -14.54 12.82 10.06
CA SER A 88 -13.35 13.60 9.70
C SER A 88 -12.39 12.78 8.85
N PHE A 89 -11.58 13.46 8.04
CA PHE A 89 -10.59 12.85 7.14
C PHE A 89 -9.17 12.95 7.73
N PRO A 90 -8.24 12.06 7.31
CA PRO A 90 -8.38 11.02 6.28
C PRO A 90 -9.31 9.87 6.71
N LEU A 91 -9.79 9.07 5.71
CA LEU A 91 -10.58 7.87 5.94
C LEU A 91 -9.90 6.66 5.33
N VAL A 92 -9.94 5.52 6.00
CA VAL A 92 -9.69 4.21 5.40
C VAL A 92 -11.04 3.54 5.14
N ILE A 93 -11.31 3.22 3.88
CA ILE A 93 -12.53 2.51 3.49
C ILE A 93 -12.17 1.05 3.26
N ARG A 94 -12.88 0.13 3.92
CA ARG A 94 -12.70 -1.32 3.81
C ARG A 94 -13.93 -1.96 3.16
N PHE A 95 -13.69 -2.69 2.09
CA PHE A 95 -14.71 -3.38 1.31
C PHE A 95 -14.73 -4.85 1.72
N GLN A 96 -15.64 -5.21 2.59
CA GLN A 96 -15.66 -6.53 3.23
C GLN A 96 -15.99 -7.65 2.24
N ASP A 97 -16.94 -7.44 1.31
CA ASP A 97 -17.23 -8.42 0.26
C ASP A 97 -16.02 -8.71 -0.64
N LEU A 98 -15.17 -7.67 -0.90
CA LEU A 98 -13.94 -7.88 -1.64
C LEU A 98 -12.97 -8.76 -0.84
N LEU A 99 -12.84 -8.52 0.47
CA LEU A 99 -12.01 -9.34 1.35
C LEU A 99 -12.47 -10.80 1.35
N ARG A 100 -13.77 -11.05 1.52
CA ARG A 100 -14.39 -12.38 1.45
C ARG A 100 -14.13 -13.04 0.09
N HIS A 101 -14.34 -12.32 -1.01
CA HIS A 101 -14.08 -12.82 -2.35
C HIS A 101 -12.61 -13.18 -2.57
N ARG A 102 -11.66 -12.45 -1.98
CA ARG A 102 -10.23 -12.79 -2.04
C ARG A 102 -9.91 -14.11 -1.34
N VAL A 103 -10.48 -14.35 -0.16
CA VAL A 103 -10.33 -15.63 0.55
C VAL A 103 -10.83 -16.79 -0.32
N GLU A 104 -12.03 -16.65 -0.90
CA GLU A 104 -12.58 -17.67 -1.81
C GLU A 104 -11.71 -17.88 -3.05
N THR A 105 -11.25 -16.80 -3.67
CA THR A 105 -10.47 -16.86 -4.92
C THR A 105 -9.14 -17.60 -4.73
N VAL A 106 -8.45 -17.39 -3.61
CA VAL A 106 -7.21 -18.12 -3.28
C VAL A 106 -7.51 -19.61 -3.11
N ASN A 107 -8.54 -19.97 -2.35
CA ASN A 107 -8.90 -21.36 -2.13
C ASN A 107 -9.33 -22.07 -3.45
N ARG A 108 -10.11 -21.40 -4.28
CA ARG A 108 -10.52 -21.92 -5.60
C ARG A 108 -9.32 -22.15 -6.53
N ALA A 109 -8.34 -21.25 -6.55
CA ALA A 109 -7.15 -21.41 -7.39
C ALA A 109 -6.38 -22.70 -7.04
N PHE A 110 -6.19 -22.99 -5.76
CA PHE A 110 -5.57 -24.24 -5.31
C PHE A 110 -6.46 -25.46 -5.59
N HIS A 111 -7.75 -25.37 -5.37
CA HIS A 111 -8.69 -26.46 -5.69
C HIS A 111 -8.67 -26.81 -7.17
N ASN A 112 -8.65 -25.79 -8.05
CA ASN A 112 -8.53 -26.00 -9.49
C ASN A 112 -7.22 -26.71 -9.85
N ALA A 113 -6.09 -26.27 -9.30
CA ALA A 113 -4.79 -26.89 -9.53
C ALA A 113 -4.74 -28.36 -9.05
N ILE A 114 -5.26 -28.62 -7.83
CA ILE A 114 -5.36 -29.98 -7.27
C ILE A 114 -6.18 -30.89 -8.16
N THR A 115 -7.32 -30.39 -8.65
CA THR A 115 -8.21 -31.14 -9.53
C THR A 115 -7.57 -31.39 -10.90
N GLU A 116 -6.95 -30.38 -11.50
CA GLU A 116 -6.30 -30.45 -12.80
C GLU A 116 -5.16 -31.48 -12.84
N PHE A 117 -4.30 -31.47 -11.82
CA PHE A 117 -3.14 -32.38 -11.76
C PHE A 117 -3.45 -33.73 -11.11
N GLY A 118 -4.64 -33.91 -10.53
CA GLY A 118 -4.97 -35.13 -9.79
C GLY A 118 -4.15 -35.32 -8.52
N TYR A 119 -3.80 -34.21 -7.86
CA TYR A 119 -3.09 -34.22 -6.58
C TYR A 119 -3.89 -34.96 -5.51
N LYS A 120 -3.23 -35.78 -4.69
CA LYS A 120 -3.91 -36.74 -3.80
C LYS A 120 -4.05 -36.24 -2.36
N ASN A 121 -4.15 -34.96 -2.16
CA ASN A 121 -4.41 -34.35 -0.88
C ASN A 121 -5.09 -32.97 -1.10
N GLU A 122 -5.22 -32.18 -0.07
CA GLU A 122 -5.99 -30.94 -0.04
C GLU A 122 -5.11 -29.70 0.15
N TYR A 123 -5.73 -28.54 0.01
CA TYR A 123 -5.16 -27.23 0.40
C TYR A 123 -5.80 -26.75 1.71
N ARG A 124 -4.98 -26.21 2.60
CA ARG A 124 -5.35 -25.64 3.91
C ARG A 124 -4.65 -24.29 4.07
N GLY A 125 -5.25 -23.21 3.55
CA GLY A 125 -4.70 -21.87 3.72
C GLY A 125 -4.76 -21.40 5.17
N VAL A 126 -3.82 -20.53 5.53
CA VAL A 126 -3.82 -19.80 6.81
C VAL A 126 -3.55 -18.32 6.58
N PHE A 127 -4.21 -17.45 7.36
CA PHE A 127 -3.98 -16.02 7.30
C PHE A 127 -2.97 -15.60 8.39
N PRO A 128 -1.83 -15.02 8.02
CA PRO A 128 -0.90 -14.47 8.99
C PRO A 128 -1.44 -13.16 9.58
N ILE A 129 -1.76 -13.19 10.87
CA ILE A 129 -2.39 -12.07 11.58
C ILE A 129 -1.59 -10.78 11.43
N LYS A 130 -0.25 -10.86 11.43
CA LYS A 130 0.66 -9.70 11.28
C LYS A 130 0.41 -8.84 10.04
N VAL A 131 -0.21 -9.39 9.00
CA VAL A 131 -0.44 -8.67 7.73
C VAL A 131 -1.53 -7.63 7.86
N ASN A 132 -2.60 -7.96 8.59
CA ASN A 132 -3.60 -7.04 9.08
C ASN A 132 -4.26 -7.65 10.33
N GLN A 133 -3.95 -7.08 11.48
CA GLN A 133 -4.29 -7.63 12.80
C GLN A 133 -5.57 -7.04 13.39
N LEU A 134 -6.33 -6.28 12.59
CA LEU A 134 -7.61 -5.75 13.04
C LEU A 134 -8.60 -6.87 13.25
N ARG A 135 -9.38 -6.76 14.33
CA ARG A 135 -10.35 -7.76 14.73
C ARG A 135 -11.36 -8.02 13.60
N GLU A 136 -11.93 -6.98 13.05
CA GLU A 136 -12.95 -7.00 12.01
C GLU A 136 -12.46 -7.69 10.74
N VAL A 137 -11.19 -7.45 10.36
CA VAL A 137 -10.55 -8.12 9.21
C VAL A 137 -10.35 -9.61 9.47
N ILE A 138 -9.96 -9.98 10.69
CA ILE A 138 -9.77 -11.39 11.06
C ILE A 138 -11.12 -12.12 11.13
N GLU A 139 -12.15 -11.49 11.70
CA GLU A 139 -13.51 -12.03 11.77
C GLU A 139 -14.05 -12.36 10.38
N GLU A 140 -13.93 -11.43 9.43
CA GLU A 140 -14.37 -11.63 8.04
C GLU A 140 -13.59 -12.74 7.32
N ILE A 141 -12.28 -12.82 7.53
CA ILE A 141 -11.45 -13.88 6.93
C ILE A 141 -11.83 -15.26 7.50
N VAL A 142 -12.03 -15.36 8.81
CA VAL A 142 -12.42 -16.62 9.48
C VAL A 142 -13.79 -17.05 9.02
N ASP A 143 -14.76 -16.14 8.93
CA ASP A 143 -16.12 -16.44 8.50
C ASP A 143 -16.14 -16.87 7.02
N ALA A 144 -15.57 -16.10 6.11
CA ALA A 144 -15.48 -16.45 4.70
C ALA A 144 -14.71 -17.76 4.46
N GLY A 145 -13.70 -18.01 5.30
CA GLY A 145 -12.83 -19.18 5.23
C GLY A 145 -13.41 -20.46 5.82
N GLN A 146 -14.53 -20.40 6.54
CA GLN A 146 -15.08 -21.55 7.28
C GLN A 146 -15.32 -22.77 6.39
N GLN A 147 -15.88 -22.58 5.22
CA GLN A 147 -16.14 -23.67 4.26
C GLN A 147 -14.86 -24.35 3.72
N PHE A 148 -13.69 -23.72 3.87
CA PHE A 148 -12.39 -24.21 3.43
C PHE A 148 -11.51 -24.67 4.60
N HIS A 149 -12.02 -24.64 5.82
CA HIS A 149 -11.21 -24.81 7.04
C HIS A 149 -9.98 -23.91 7.06
N PHE A 150 -10.17 -22.66 6.64
CA PHE A 150 -9.10 -21.67 6.53
C PHE A 150 -8.63 -21.26 7.92
N GLY A 151 -7.32 -21.32 8.16
CA GLY A 151 -6.73 -21.13 9.47
C GLY A 151 -6.09 -19.77 9.70
N LEU A 152 -5.37 -19.65 10.83
CA LEU A 152 -4.62 -18.46 11.20
C LEU A 152 -3.15 -18.79 11.46
N GLU A 153 -2.25 -17.84 11.17
CA GLU A 153 -0.84 -17.89 11.58
C GLU A 153 -0.59 -16.81 12.64
N ALA A 154 0.13 -17.19 13.68
CA ALA A 154 0.51 -16.32 14.80
C ALA A 154 2.02 -16.38 15.04
N GLY A 155 2.69 -15.25 14.92
CA GLY A 155 4.14 -15.09 15.14
C GLY A 155 4.50 -14.48 16.50
N SER A 156 3.50 -14.15 17.33
CA SER A 156 3.70 -13.54 18.65
C SER A 156 2.64 -14.01 19.67
N LYS A 157 2.90 -13.77 20.96
CA LYS A 157 1.94 -14.12 22.03
C LYS A 157 0.58 -13.41 21.88
N PRO A 158 0.52 -12.10 21.60
CA PRO A 158 -0.76 -11.44 21.37
C PRO A 158 -1.54 -12.02 20.19
N GLU A 159 -0.87 -12.31 19.07
CA GLU A 159 -1.50 -12.94 17.91
C GLU A 159 -2.02 -14.34 18.23
N LEU A 160 -1.27 -15.15 18.99
CA LEU A 160 -1.73 -16.47 19.41
C LEU A 160 -2.96 -16.39 20.33
N VAL A 161 -2.99 -15.43 21.27
CA VAL A 161 -4.15 -15.19 22.14
C VAL A 161 -5.38 -14.84 21.30
N ALA A 162 -5.24 -13.95 20.31
CA ALA A 162 -6.32 -13.61 19.39
C ALA A 162 -6.75 -14.83 18.56
N ALA A 163 -5.80 -15.55 17.95
CA ALA A 163 -6.10 -16.75 17.15
C ALA A 163 -6.85 -17.83 17.92
N LEU A 164 -6.46 -18.10 19.16
CA LEU A 164 -7.13 -19.09 20.01
C LEU A 164 -8.56 -18.69 20.38
N ALA A 165 -8.80 -17.40 20.57
CA ALA A 165 -10.13 -16.89 20.91
C ALA A 165 -11.06 -16.88 19.70
N MET A 166 -10.57 -16.40 18.55
CA MET A 166 -11.35 -16.21 17.33
C MET A 166 -11.67 -17.51 16.60
N HIS A 167 -10.73 -18.44 16.57
CA HIS A 167 -10.81 -19.60 15.72
C HIS A 167 -11.59 -20.74 16.37
N GLN A 168 -12.78 -21.04 15.87
CA GLN A 168 -13.70 -22.05 16.47
C GLN A 168 -13.75 -23.37 15.68
N ASP A 169 -13.31 -23.40 14.42
CA ASP A 169 -13.32 -24.61 13.59
C ASP A 169 -12.21 -25.58 14.03
N PRO A 170 -12.55 -26.80 14.53
CA PRO A 170 -11.55 -27.76 15.00
C PRO A 170 -10.67 -28.35 13.88
N GLU A 171 -11.11 -28.23 12.63
CA GLU A 171 -10.38 -28.75 11.46
C GLU A 171 -9.36 -27.76 10.90
N SER A 172 -9.50 -26.49 11.22
CA SER A 172 -8.58 -25.45 10.77
C SER A 172 -7.28 -25.42 11.56
N LEU A 173 -6.21 -24.94 10.93
CA LEU A 173 -4.89 -24.87 11.52
C LEU A 173 -4.66 -23.54 12.25
N ILE A 174 -3.96 -23.58 13.38
CA ILE A 174 -3.29 -22.42 13.96
C ILE A 174 -1.79 -22.70 13.87
N ILE A 175 -1.10 -21.98 13.00
CA ILE A 175 0.35 -22.11 12.78
C ILE A 175 1.08 -21.11 13.67
N CYS A 176 1.99 -21.60 14.50
CA CYS A 176 2.78 -20.77 15.41
C CYS A 176 4.22 -20.64 14.90
N ASN A 177 4.50 -19.58 14.15
CA ASN A 177 5.83 -19.23 13.64
C ASN A 177 6.59 -18.29 14.60
N GLY A 178 7.77 -17.84 14.17
CA GLY A 178 8.60 -16.89 14.92
C GLY A 178 9.26 -17.48 16.17
N TYR A 179 10.05 -16.68 16.90
CA TYR A 179 10.70 -17.11 18.12
C TYR A 179 9.72 -17.22 19.29
N LYS A 180 9.86 -18.29 20.07
CA LYS A 180 8.94 -18.65 21.15
C LYS A 180 9.65 -18.78 22.47
N ASP A 181 9.05 -18.19 23.50
CA ASP A 181 9.41 -18.44 24.89
C ASP A 181 8.51 -19.54 25.52
N ALA A 182 8.81 -19.90 26.77
CA ALA A 182 8.07 -20.94 27.50
C ALA A 182 6.57 -20.60 27.63
N ALA A 183 6.22 -19.33 27.80
CA ALA A 183 4.82 -18.91 27.93
C ALA A 183 4.07 -19.10 26.59
N PHE A 184 4.69 -18.73 25.46
CA PHE A 184 4.12 -18.96 24.13
C PHE A 184 3.84 -20.46 23.90
N VAL A 185 4.86 -21.31 24.10
CA VAL A 185 4.72 -22.76 23.90
C VAL A 185 3.65 -23.35 24.81
N ARG A 186 3.58 -22.93 26.08
CA ARG A 186 2.56 -23.40 27.02
C ARG A 186 1.15 -23.04 26.57
N ILE A 187 0.92 -21.81 26.10
CA ILE A 187 -0.40 -21.39 25.61
C ILE A 187 -0.78 -22.14 24.32
N ALA A 188 0.17 -22.36 23.40
CA ALA A 188 -0.04 -23.18 22.21
C ALA A 188 -0.47 -24.62 22.55
N LEU A 189 0.20 -25.26 23.52
CA LEU A 189 -0.13 -26.60 24.01
C LEU A 189 -1.50 -26.65 24.72
N LEU A 190 -1.89 -25.61 25.44
CA LEU A 190 -3.24 -25.49 26.00
C LEU A 190 -4.29 -25.40 24.87
N GLY A 191 -3.99 -24.74 23.76
CA GLY A 191 -4.81 -24.78 22.55
C GLY A 191 -4.98 -26.21 21.99
N CYS A 192 -3.90 -26.99 21.93
CA CYS A 192 -3.98 -28.42 21.58
C CYS A 192 -4.89 -29.19 22.55
N LYS A 193 -4.79 -28.90 23.85
CA LYS A 193 -5.62 -29.55 24.88
C LYS A 193 -7.10 -29.20 24.75
N LEU A 194 -7.45 -28.07 24.18
CA LEU A 194 -8.82 -27.68 23.83
C LEU A 194 -9.34 -28.36 22.55
N GLY A 195 -8.53 -29.22 21.91
CA GLY A 195 -8.89 -29.93 20.68
C GLY A 195 -8.62 -29.14 19.39
N LYS A 196 -7.92 -28.00 19.47
CA LYS A 196 -7.53 -27.22 18.29
C LYS A 196 -6.27 -27.80 17.64
N LYS A 197 -6.16 -27.68 16.32
CA LYS A 197 -4.97 -28.09 15.56
C LYS A 197 -3.90 -26.98 15.57
N VAL A 198 -3.28 -26.78 16.75
CA VAL A 198 -2.20 -25.80 16.92
C VAL A 198 -0.86 -26.44 16.59
N VAL A 199 -0.17 -25.97 15.56
CA VAL A 199 1.14 -26.47 15.13
C VAL A 199 2.23 -25.50 15.59
N ILE A 200 3.14 -25.99 16.45
CA ILE A 200 4.27 -25.22 16.97
C ILE A 200 5.46 -25.43 16.02
N VAL A 201 5.79 -24.40 15.22
CA VAL A 201 6.86 -24.45 14.22
C VAL A 201 8.16 -24.03 14.87
N ALA A 202 9.10 -24.96 15.03
CA ALA A 202 10.41 -24.67 15.60
C ALA A 202 11.32 -23.93 14.60
N GLU A 203 11.82 -22.78 15.03
CA GLU A 203 12.78 -21.95 14.28
C GLU A 203 14.24 -22.29 14.65
N LYS A 204 14.45 -22.96 15.78
CA LYS A 204 15.75 -23.40 16.31
C LYS A 204 15.59 -24.59 17.26
N LEU A 205 16.70 -25.31 17.49
CA LEU A 205 16.68 -26.56 18.31
C LEU A 205 16.22 -26.34 19.75
N GLU A 206 16.58 -25.24 20.37
CA GLU A 206 16.21 -24.97 21.77
C GLU A 206 14.70 -24.83 21.95
N GLU A 207 13.99 -24.34 20.93
CA GLU A 207 12.52 -24.27 20.95
C GLU A 207 11.87 -25.65 20.89
N LEU A 208 12.51 -26.60 20.18
CA LEU A 208 12.07 -27.99 20.15
C LEU A 208 12.24 -28.67 21.50
N GLU A 209 13.41 -28.49 22.16
CA GLU A 209 13.66 -28.99 23.53
C GLU A 209 12.63 -28.42 24.51
N GLN A 210 12.36 -27.13 24.41
CA GLN A 210 11.36 -26.45 25.23
C GLN A 210 9.95 -26.99 24.99
N THR A 211 9.58 -27.25 23.74
CA THR A 211 8.28 -27.80 23.36
C THR A 211 8.10 -29.21 23.92
N ILE A 212 9.13 -30.08 23.81
CA ILE A 212 9.12 -31.43 24.35
C ILE A 212 8.94 -31.42 25.90
N ARG A 213 9.66 -30.54 26.58
CA ARG A 213 9.53 -30.37 28.04
C ARG A 213 8.18 -29.91 28.46
N ALA A 214 7.68 -28.83 27.81
CA ALA A 214 6.37 -28.26 28.11
C ALA A 214 5.22 -29.22 27.79
N ALA A 215 5.31 -29.99 26.70
CA ALA A 215 4.33 -31.02 26.36
C ALA A 215 4.19 -32.08 27.46
N LYS A 216 5.31 -32.54 28.04
CA LYS A 216 5.31 -33.43 29.14
C LYS A 216 4.69 -32.83 30.41
N GLU A 217 4.99 -31.55 30.71
CA GLU A 217 4.45 -30.85 31.88
C GLU A 217 2.91 -30.60 31.74
N VAL A 218 2.43 -30.23 30.57
CA VAL A 218 1.00 -29.99 30.27
C VAL A 218 0.21 -31.29 30.11
N GLY A 219 0.90 -32.39 29.79
CA GLY A 219 0.31 -33.71 29.57
C GLY A 219 -0.50 -33.76 28.28
N VAL A 220 0.04 -33.23 27.15
CA VAL A 220 -0.57 -33.24 25.83
C VAL A 220 0.46 -33.56 24.76
N GLU A 221 0.09 -34.33 23.75
CA GLU A 221 0.92 -34.53 22.56
C GLU A 221 0.89 -33.27 21.67
N PRO A 222 2.07 -32.67 21.37
CA PRO A 222 2.13 -31.48 20.54
C PRO A 222 1.97 -31.82 19.06
N HIS A 223 1.43 -30.92 18.26
CA HIS A 223 1.66 -30.92 16.84
C HIS A 223 2.90 -30.04 16.57
N ILE A 224 3.94 -30.62 16.02
CA ILE A 224 5.22 -29.95 15.79
C ILE A 224 5.42 -29.71 14.30
N GLY A 225 5.82 -28.49 13.98
CA GLY A 225 6.37 -28.13 12.69
C GLY A 225 7.87 -27.82 12.83
N ILE A 226 8.59 -27.89 11.72
CA ILE A 226 9.98 -27.43 11.66
C ILE A 226 10.11 -26.52 10.45
N ARG A 227 10.66 -25.32 10.67
CA ARG A 227 11.06 -24.45 9.58
C ARG A 227 12.42 -24.85 9.06
N VAL A 228 12.50 -25.12 7.75
CA VAL A 228 13.75 -25.43 7.06
C VAL A 228 14.34 -24.17 6.43
N ARG A 229 15.64 -24.02 6.56
CA ARG A 229 16.39 -22.97 5.89
C ARG A 229 16.76 -23.43 4.49
N LEU A 230 16.19 -22.78 3.48
CA LEU A 230 16.46 -23.10 2.09
C LEU A 230 17.75 -22.43 1.60
N TYR A 231 18.40 -23.04 0.64
CA TYR A 231 19.50 -22.44 -0.11
C TYR A 231 18.97 -21.38 -1.09
N SER A 232 17.78 -21.61 -1.62
CA SER A 232 17.07 -20.67 -2.51
C SER A 232 16.89 -19.31 -1.83
N LYS A 233 17.30 -18.24 -2.53
CA LYS A 233 17.16 -16.85 -2.06
C LYS A 233 15.89 -16.23 -2.62
N GLY A 234 15.24 -15.38 -1.83
CA GLY A 234 14.18 -14.51 -2.28
C GLY A 234 14.67 -13.45 -3.28
N ALA A 235 13.75 -12.66 -3.80
CA ALA A 235 14.03 -11.48 -4.63
C ALA A 235 13.32 -10.25 -4.07
N GLY A 236 13.59 -9.09 -4.68
CA GLY A 236 12.99 -7.82 -4.32
C GLY A 236 13.48 -7.28 -2.97
N LYS A 237 12.70 -6.38 -2.39
CA LYS A 237 13.04 -5.66 -1.16
C LYS A 237 13.20 -6.59 0.07
N TRP A 238 12.59 -7.77 0.05
CA TRP A 238 12.63 -8.77 1.13
C TRP A 238 13.57 -9.96 0.85
N ALA A 239 14.46 -9.86 -0.16
CA ALA A 239 15.45 -10.89 -0.49
C ALA A 239 16.30 -11.42 0.69
N PRO A 240 16.65 -10.59 1.70
CA PRO A 240 17.39 -11.07 2.88
C PRO A 240 16.65 -12.07 3.77
N SER A 241 15.36 -12.30 3.55
CA SER A 241 14.55 -13.25 4.33
C SER A 241 14.86 -14.72 4.08
N GLY A 242 15.59 -15.05 3.00
CA GLY A 242 15.98 -16.41 2.62
C GLY A 242 17.48 -16.58 2.47
N GLY A 243 17.93 -17.83 2.16
CA GLY A 243 19.33 -18.19 1.97
C GLY A 243 20.08 -18.53 3.27
N GLU A 244 21.37 -18.84 3.16
CA GLU A 244 22.20 -19.33 4.27
C GLU A 244 22.27 -18.41 5.50
N ASN A 245 22.13 -17.10 5.29
CA ASN A 245 22.18 -16.08 6.35
C ASN A 245 20.80 -15.69 6.89
N ALA A 246 19.74 -16.43 6.55
CA ALA A 246 18.41 -16.17 7.09
C ALA A 246 18.42 -16.32 8.62
N LYS A 247 17.74 -15.39 9.31
CA LYS A 247 17.67 -15.40 10.79
C LYS A 247 16.80 -16.54 11.34
N PHE A 248 16.00 -17.19 10.50
CA PHE A 248 15.04 -18.21 10.88
C PHE A 248 15.29 -19.54 10.20
N GLY A 249 14.86 -20.63 10.87
CA GLY A 249 14.85 -21.99 10.34
C GLY A 249 16.14 -22.77 10.58
N LEU A 250 16.01 -24.08 10.63
CA LEU A 250 17.07 -25.04 10.86
C LEU A 250 17.84 -25.32 9.56
N ASP A 251 19.16 -25.38 9.64
CA ASP A 251 20.00 -25.96 8.59
C ASP A 251 19.88 -27.49 8.58
N THR A 252 20.47 -28.12 7.58
CA THR A 252 20.38 -29.58 7.40
C THR A 252 20.93 -30.36 8.60
N THR A 253 22.01 -29.91 9.23
CA THR A 253 22.59 -30.55 10.41
C THR A 253 21.66 -30.48 11.60
N SER A 254 21.12 -29.29 11.88
CA SER A 254 20.16 -29.07 12.96
C SER A 254 18.83 -29.81 12.70
N LEU A 255 18.44 -29.98 11.44
CA LEU A 255 17.25 -30.75 11.08
C LEU A 255 17.39 -32.25 11.41
N ILE A 256 18.55 -32.84 11.16
CA ILE A 256 18.84 -34.24 11.57
C ILE A 256 18.85 -34.36 13.11
N ALA A 257 19.47 -33.42 13.78
CA ALA A 257 19.48 -33.39 15.25
C ALA A 257 18.07 -33.29 15.84
N ALA A 258 17.20 -32.44 15.23
CA ALA A 258 15.79 -32.32 15.60
C ALA A 258 15.02 -33.64 15.42
N SER A 259 15.26 -34.35 14.30
CA SER A 259 14.66 -35.67 14.04
C SER A 259 15.07 -36.71 15.12
N GLU A 260 16.34 -36.76 15.45
CA GLU A 260 16.87 -37.69 16.48
C GLU A 260 16.33 -37.32 17.87
N MET A 261 16.26 -36.05 18.21
CA MET A 261 15.73 -35.56 19.49
C MET A 261 14.24 -35.95 19.65
N LEU A 262 13.41 -35.80 18.62
CA LEU A 262 12.00 -36.20 18.64
C LEU A 262 11.84 -37.71 18.79
N LYS A 263 12.66 -38.51 18.11
CA LYS A 263 12.64 -39.97 18.22
C LYS A 263 13.05 -40.41 19.61
N ALA A 264 14.12 -39.82 20.17
CA ALA A 264 14.59 -40.12 21.53
C ALA A 264 13.56 -39.76 22.60
N ALA A 265 12.75 -38.70 22.38
CA ALA A 265 11.64 -38.30 23.24
C ALA A 265 10.37 -39.16 23.06
N GLY A 266 10.31 -40.07 22.10
CA GLY A 266 9.13 -40.86 21.76
C GLY A 266 8.08 -40.05 20.99
N LEU A 267 8.41 -38.83 20.52
CA LEU A 267 7.51 -37.87 19.84
C LEU A 267 7.77 -37.79 18.33
N GLY A 268 8.42 -38.78 17.74
CA GLY A 268 8.69 -38.79 16.30
C GLY A 268 7.43 -38.69 15.44
N HIS A 269 6.32 -39.22 15.93
CA HIS A 269 4.99 -39.13 15.25
C HIS A 269 4.31 -37.76 15.41
N CYS A 270 4.80 -36.90 16.31
CA CYS A 270 4.30 -35.56 16.54
C CYS A 270 4.83 -34.53 15.52
N LEU A 271 5.89 -34.84 14.75
CA LEU A 271 6.33 -34.02 13.65
C LEU A 271 5.35 -34.14 12.50
N LYS A 272 4.57 -33.09 12.28
CA LYS A 272 3.47 -33.04 11.32
C LYS A 272 3.71 -32.15 10.13
N LEU A 273 4.54 -31.12 10.27
CA LEU A 273 4.64 -30.04 9.29
C LEU A 273 6.10 -29.67 9.01
N ILE A 274 6.39 -29.49 7.73
CA ILE A 274 7.60 -28.78 7.26
C ILE A 274 7.17 -27.43 6.74
N HIS A 275 7.84 -26.38 7.20
CA HIS A 275 7.60 -24.98 6.82
C HIS A 275 8.83 -24.35 6.20
N PHE A 276 8.64 -23.46 5.26
CA PHE A 276 9.63 -22.50 4.78
C PHE A 276 9.00 -21.17 4.45
N HIS A 277 9.82 -20.13 4.36
CA HIS A 277 9.38 -18.81 3.92
C HIS A 277 10.47 -18.17 3.07
N VAL A 278 10.15 -17.82 1.82
CA VAL A 278 11.11 -17.31 0.83
C VAL A 278 11.20 -15.78 0.82
N GLY A 279 10.31 -15.10 1.50
CA GLY A 279 10.20 -13.64 1.56
C GLY A 279 8.77 -13.17 1.33
N SER A 280 8.55 -11.86 1.45
CA SER A 280 7.27 -11.22 1.13
C SER A 280 7.34 -10.66 -0.29
N GLN A 281 6.20 -10.47 -0.97
CA GLN A 281 6.11 -9.81 -2.27
C GLN A 281 7.18 -10.35 -3.26
N VAL A 282 7.12 -11.64 -3.58
CA VAL A 282 8.07 -12.26 -4.51
C VAL A 282 7.61 -12.00 -5.95
N PRO A 283 8.32 -11.17 -6.73
CA PRO A 283 7.83 -10.74 -8.03
C PRO A 283 8.01 -11.79 -9.14
N ASP A 284 8.92 -12.74 -8.97
CA ASP A 284 9.28 -13.73 -10.00
C ASP A 284 8.87 -15.15 -9.60
N ILE A 285 7.99 -15.76 -10.39
CA ILE A 285 7.48 -17.14 -10.20
C ILE A 285 8.62 -18.18 -10.18
N SER A 286 9.73 -17.94 -10.88
CA SER A 286 10.84 -18.88 -10.94
C SER A 286 11.50 -19.12 -9.59
N ILE A 287 11.47 -18.11 -8.72
CA ILE A 287 12.00 -18.18 -7.35
C ILE A 287 11.11 -19.08 -6.49
N ILE A 288 9.79 -18.92 -6.62
CA ILE A 288 8.79 -19.73 -5.92
C ILE A 288 8.94 -21.19 -6.32
N LYS A 289 9.01 -21.48 -7.62
CA LYS A 289 9.22 -22.85 -8.16
C LYS A 289 10.43 -23.54 -7.54
N ARG A 290 11.56 -22.83 -7.50
CA ARG A 290 12.81 -23.39 -6.93
C ARG A 290 12.67 -23.64 -5.42
N ALA A 291 12.11 -22.70 -4.66
CA ALA A 291 11.94 -22.82 -3.23
C ALA A 291 10.97 -23.95 -2.88
N VAL A 292 9.83 -24.06 -3.56
CA VAL A 292 8.85 -25.14 -3.35
C VAL A 292 9.47 -26.49 -3.65
N ARG A 293 10.21 -26.63 -4.76
CA ARG A 293 10.88 -27.89 -5.12
C ARG A 293 11.94 -28.29 -4.08
N GLU A 294 12.73 -27.34 -3.59
CA GLU A 294 13.72 -27.60 -2.53
C GLU A 294 13.04 -28.05 -1.23
N ALA A 295 11.99 -27.35 -0.80
CA ALA A 295 11.24 -27.70 0.41
C ALA A 295 10.52 -29.05 0.31
N ALA A 296 9.95 -29.37 -0.85
CA ALA A 296 9.35 -30.69 -1.11
C ALA A 296 10.40 -31.82 -1.00
N ARG A 297 11.67 -31.58 -1.38
CA ARG A 297 12.77 -32.53 -1.13
C ARG A 297 13.03 -32.73 0.36
N TYR A 298 13.07 -31.67 1.16
CA TYR A 298 13.18 -31.78 2.61
C TYR A 298 12.02 -32.58 3.19
N TYR A 299 10.78 -32.27 2.81
CA TYR A 299 9.59 -33.03 3.21
C TYR A 299 9.77 -34.54 2.90
N ALA A 300 10.08 -34.89 1.66
CA ALA A 300 10.23 -36.28 1.25
C ALA A 300 11.35 -37.00 1.99
N LYS A 301 12.49 -36.35 2.23
CA LYS A 301 13.62 -36.97 2.95
C LYS A 301 13.32 -37.17 4.43
N ILE A 302 12.62 -36.23 5.07
CA ILE A 302 12.20 -36.35 6.47
C ILE A 302 11.13 -37.44 6.65
N ALA A 303 10.17 -37.52 5.71
CA ALA A 303 9.21 -38.63 5.70
C ALA A 303 9.90 -40.00 5.63
N LYS A 304 10.95 -40.13 4.81
CA LYS A 304 11.76 -41.39 4.72
C LYS A 304 12.57 -41.68 5.97
N LEU A 305 12.80 -40.71 6.84
CA LEU A 305 13.38 -40.96 8.17
C LEU A 305 12.37 -41.57 9.15
N GLY A 306 11.12 -41.80 8.74
CA GLY A 306 10.06 -42.44 9.50
C GLY A 306 9.14 -41.50 10.27
N HIS A 307 9.12 -40.20 9.94
CA HIS A 307 8.16 -39.23 10.49
C HIS A 307 6.84 -39.27 9.74
N GLN A 308 5.73 -39.11 10.47
CA GLN A 308 4.38 -39.11 9.91
C GLN A 308 3.95 -37.66 9.55
N LEU A 309 4.61 -37.09 8.54
CA LEU A 309 4.29 -35.75 8.05
C LEU A 309 2.93 -35.70 7.39
N GLY A 310 2.17 -34.66 7.65
CA GLY A 310 0.85 -34.41 7.05
C GLY A 310 0.82 -33.15 6.18
N TYR A 311 1.69 -32.18 6.46
CA TYR A 311 1.61 -30.85 5.89
C TYR A 311 2.95 -30.37 5.32
N LEU A 312 2.90 -29.67 4.20
CA LEU A 312 3.98 -28.84 3.69
C LEU A 312 3.48 -27.40 3.59
N ASP A 313 4.00 -26.54 4.45
CA ASP A 313 3.68 -25.13 4.49
C ASP A 313 4.69 -24.35 3.65
N VAL A 314 4.21 -23.79 2.54
CA VAL A 314 5.04 -23.03 1.60
C VAL A 314 5.23 -21.57 2.02
N GLY A 315 4.72 -21.20 3.19
CA GLY A 315 4.82 -19.84 3.73
C GLY A 315 4.07 -18.81 2.91
N GLY A 316 4.50 -17.57 3.07
CA GLY A 316 4.00 -16.45 2.27
C GLY A 316 4.83 -16.20 1.01
N GLY A 317 4.70 -14.99 0.49
CA GLY A 317 5.47 -14.53 -0.67
C GLY A 317 4.64 -14.36 -1.94
N LEU A 318 3.40 -14.83 -1.97
CA LEU A 318 2.47 -14.55 -3.07
C LEU A 318 2.38 -13.03 -3.30
N GLY A 319 2.87 -12.60 -4.47
CA GLY A 319 2.99 -11.21 -4.85
C GLY A 319 1.66 -10.57 -5.23
N VAL A 320 1.61 -9.25 -5.09
CA VAL A 320 0.53 -8.38 -5.55
C VAL A 320 1.09 -7.43 -6.59
N ASP A 321 0.40 -7.27 -7.70
CA ASP A 321 0.80 -6.39 -8.79
C ASP A 321 0.30 -4.97 -8.54
N TYR A 322 1.07 -4.18 -7.78
CA TYR A 322 0.70 -2.83 -7.39
C TYR A 322 0.84 -1.81 -8.54
N ASP A 323 1.71 -2.05 -9.51
CA ASP A 323 1.92 -1.13 -10.63
C ASP A 323 1.16 -1.53 -11.90
N GLY A 324 0.62 -2.75 -11.93
CA GLY A 324 -0.11 -3.30 -13.06
C GLY A 324 0.76 -3.65 -14.26
N SER A 325 2.08 -3.76 -14.08
CA SER A 325 3.01 -4.07 -15.18
C SER A 325 3.13 -5.56 -15.47
N ARG A 326 2.73 -6.42 -14.53
CA ARG A 326 2.92 -7.88 -14.58
C ARG A 326 4.36 -8.27 -14.88
N SER A 327 5.28 -7.62 -14.19
CA SER A 327 6.73 -7.79 -14.38
C SER A 327 7.40 -8.34 -13.13
N ASP A 328 8.71 -8.56 -13.21
CA ASP A 328 9.56 -8.93 -12.06
C ASP A 328 10.05 -7.72 -11.26
N PHE A 329 9.43 -6.54 -11.45
CA PHE A 329 9.70 -5.37 -10.65
C PHE A 329 9.22 -5.55 -9.21
N ASP A 330 9.90 -4.94 -8.24
CA ASP A 330 9.65 -5.11 -6.79
C ASP A 330 8.21 -4.83 -6.35
N SER A 331 7.51 -3.92 -7.02
CA SER A 331 6.10 -3.58 -6.75
C SER A 331 5.13 -4.27 -7.71
N SER A 332 5.56 -5.36 -8.36
CA SER A 332 4.76 -6.14 -9.30
C SER A 332 4.83 -7.64 -9.03
N ALA A 333 4.20 -8.44 -9.87
CA ALA A 333 4.32 -9.90 -9.91
C ALA A 333 4.13 -10.38 -11.36
N ASN A 334 5.09 -11.16 -11.89
CA ASN A 334 5.07 -11.63 -13.27
C ASN A 334 4.18 -12.88 -13.49
N TYR A 335 3.30 -13.19 -12.55
CA TYR A 335 2.44 -14.37 -12.57
C TYR A 335 1.05 -14.08 -12.01
N SER A 336 0.08 -14.90 -12.40
CA SER A 336 -1.28 -14.86 -11.84
C SER A 336 -1.41 -15.75 -10.61
N LEU A 337 -2.48 -15.56 -9.82
CA LEU A 337 -2.80 -16.42 -8.69
C LEU A 337 -2.99 -17.90 -9.11
N GLN A 338 -3.65 -18.16 -10.24
CA GLN A 338 -3.83 -19.53 -10.72
C GLN A 338 -2.50 -20.17 -11.13
N GLU A 339 -1.60 -19.41 -11.76
CA GLU A 339 -0.26 -19.86 -12.10
C GLU A 339 0.58 -20.19 -10.87
N TYR A 340 0.49 -19.34 -9.82
CA TYR A 340 1.11 -19.63 -8.53
C TYR A 340 0.62 -20.96 -7.95
N ALA A 341 -0.71 -21.16 -7.89
CA ALA A 341 -1.29 -22.38 -7.35
C ALA A 341 -0.88 -23.61 -8.16
N ASN A 342 -0.91 -23.51 -9.49
CA ASN A 342 -0.48 -24.58 -10.39
C ASN A 342 0.98 -24.98 -10.14
N ASP A 343 1.87 -23.99 -10.02
CA ASP A 343 3.30 -24.24 -9.81
C ASP A 343 3.61 -24.83 -8.44
N VAL A 344 2.91 -24.38 -7.38
CA VAL A 344 3.05 -24.97 -6.04
C VAL A 344 2.61 -26.43 -6.05
N VAL A 345 1.40 -26.72 -6.53
CA VAL A 345 0.82 -28.07 -6.55
C VAL A 345 1.67 -29.02 -7.40
N TRP A 346 2.02 -28.60 -8.64
CA TRP A 346 2.82 -29.40 -9.55
C TRP A 346 4.20 -29.76 -8.99
N ASN A 347 4.95 -28.78 -8.46
CA ASN A 347 6.30 -29.05 -7.97
C ASN A 347 6.31 -29.95 -6.74
N ILE A 348 5.33 -29.85 -5.84
CA ILE A 348 5.19 -30.75 -4.70
C ILE A 348 4.85 -32.17 -5.17
N MET A 349 3.89 -32.30 -6.09
CA MET A 349 3.49 -33.58 -6.67
C MET A 349 4.67 -34.29 -7.33
N ASP A 350 5.37 -33.62 -8.27
CA ASP A 350 6.52 -34.17 -9.01
C ASP A 350 7.60 -34.72 -8.07
N VAL A 351 7.91 -33.97 -7.00
CA VAL A 351 8.89 -34.43 -6.01
C VAL A 351 8.38 -35.59 -5.18
N CYS A 352 7.15 -35.57 -4.70
CA CYS A 352 6.59 -36.66 -3.89
C CYS A 352 6.48 -37.95 -4.68
N ASP A 353 6.00 -37.89 -5.91
CA ASP A 353 5.90 -39.06 -6.82
C ASP A 353 7.29 -39.62 -7.14
N SER A 354 8.26 -38.76 -7.46
CA SER A 354 9.64 -39.20 -7.75
C SER A 354 10.32 -39.85 -6.55
N GLU A 355 9.98 -39.44 -5.34
CA GLU A 355 10.53 -39.97 -4.10
C GLU A 355 9.68 -41.13 -3.53
N GLY A 356 8.50 -41.40 -4.06
CA GLY A 356 7.60 -42.46 -3.59
C GLY A 356 7.06 -42.20 -2.18
N VAL A 357 6.71 -40.93 -1.88
CA VAL A 357 6.12 -40.54 -0.58
C VAL A 357 4.72 -39.99 -0.81
N SER A 358 3.89 -40.02 0.24
CA SER A 358 2.53 -39.46 0.17
C SER A 358 2.56 -37.95 -0.03
N HIS A 359 1.60 -37.43 -0.81
CA HIS A 359 1.41 -36.00 -0.97
C HIS A 359 0.98 -35.36 0.34
N PRO A 360 1.62 -34.26 0.84
CA PRO A 360 1.15 -33.50 1.99
C PRO A 360 -0.13 -32.73 1.70
N ALA A 361 -0.90 -32.36 2.71
CA ALA A 361 -1.78 -31.22 2.59
C ALA A 361 -0.91 -29.95 2.43
N ILE A 362 -1.28 -29.12 1.46
CA ILE A 362 -0.52 -27.90 1.13
C ILE A 362 -1.04 -26.77 2.03
N VAL A 363 -0.15 -26.10 2.74
CA VAL A 363 -0.44 -24.88 3.50
C VAL A 363 0.23 -23.69 2.85
N SER A 364 -0.42 -22.53 2.81
CA SER A 364 0.22 -21.27 2.42
C SER A 364 -0.23 -20.11 3.29
N GLU A 365 0.65 -19.10 3.43
CA GLU A 365 0.49 -17.90 4.25
C GLU A 365 0.37 -16.64 3.38
N GLY A 366 -0.42 -16.69 2.31
CA GLY A 366 -0.56 -15.64 1.29
C GLY A 366 -1.31 -14.38 1.75
N GLY A 367 -1.05 -13.86 2.95
CA GLY A 367 -1.82 -12.80 3.58
C GLY A 367 -1.93 -11.51 2.77
N ARG A 368 -0.82 -11.00 2.21
CA ARG A 368 -0.83 -9.80 1.36
C ARG A 368 -1.83 -9.90 0.21
N ALA A 369 -1.84 -11.03 -0.49
CA ALA A 369 -2.73 -11.25 -1.63
C ALA A 369 -4.22 -11.32 -1.23
N ILE A 370 -4.52 -11.62 0.03
CA ILE A 370 -5.87 -11.63 0.56
C ILE A 370 -6.33 -10.20 0.89
N VAL A 371 -5.53 -9.45 1.66
CA VAL A 371 -6.01 -8.18 2.23
C VAL A 371 -5.61 -6.92 1.45
N ALA A 372 -4.63 -6.95 0.53
CA ALA A 372 -4.16 -5.72 -0.10
C ALA A 372 -5.29 -4.92 -0.75
N HIS A 373 -6.12 -5.56 -1.57
CA HIS A 373 -7.12 -4.90 -2.40
C HIS A 373 -8.34 -4.37 -1.63
N HIS A 374 -8.64 -4.89 -0.43
CA HIS A 374 -9.90 -4.57 0.25
C HIS A 374 -9.93 -3.18 0.86
N SER A 375 -8.81 -2.45 0.89
CA SER A 375 -8.69 -1.19 1.62
C SER A 375 -8.16 -0.07 0.74
N VAL A 376 -8.81 1.10 0.85
CA VAL A 376 -8.45 2.34 0.17
C VAL A 376 -8.34 3.45 1.20
N LEU A 377 -7.21 4.16 1.22
CA LEU A 377 -7.05 5.40 1.99
C LEU A 377 -7.56 6.56 1.14
N VAL A 378 -8.51 7.32 1.67
CA VAL A 378 -9.00 8.56 1.05
C VAL A 378 -8.54 9.77 1.87
N MET A 379 -7.88 10.71 1.21
CA MET A 379 -7.36 11.94 1.79
C MET A 379 -7.87 13.17 1.05
N GLU A 380 -8.00 14.27 1.80
CA GLU A 380 -8.38 15.57 1.27
C GLU A 380 -7.14 16.35 0.83
N ALA A 381 -7.03 16.67 -0.45
CA ALA A 381 -6.07 17.65 -0.94
C ALA A 381 -6.70 19.05 -0.81
N PHE A 382 -6.29 19.79 0.21
CA PHE A 382 -6.92 21.06 0.57
C PHE A 382 -6.16 22.31 0.09
N SER A 383 -4.92 22.13 -0.35
CA SER A 383 -4.08 23.22 -0.88
C SER A 383 -3.01 22.66 -1.81
N SER A 384 -2.43 23.52 -2.63
CA SER A 384 -1.26 23.20 -3.44
C SER A 384 -0.23 24.32 -3.42
N ILE A 385 1.04 23.95 -3.42
CA ILE A 385 2.15 24.87 -3.64
C ILE A 385 2.48 24.83 -5.12
N GLU A 386 1.99 25.83 -5.85
CA GLU A 386 2.22 25.98 -7.28
C GLU A 386 3.53 26.73 -7.50
N LYS A 387 4.50 26.11 -8.20
CA LYS A 387 5.77 26.78 -8.57
C LYS A 387 5.60 27.75 -9.75
N THR A 388 4.61 27.50 -10.59
CA THR A 388 4.26 28.41 -11.66
C THR A 388 3.25 29.42 -11.14
N ALA A 389 3.77 30.57 -10.67
CA ALA A 389 2.91 31.69 -10.30
C ALA A 389 1.89 32.03 -11.41
N PRO A 390 0.68 32.48 -11.05
CA PRO A 390 -0.29 32.94 -12.03
C PRO A 390 0.37 33.95 -12.97
N LYS A 391 -0.23 34.18 -14.14
CA LYS A 391 0.29 35.02 -15.24
C LYS A 391 0.61 36.47 -14.81
N LEU A 392 1.50 36.64 -13.87
CA LEU A 392 2.01 37.93 -13.45
C LEU A 392 2.85 38.48 -14.59
N ARG A 393 2.44 39.64 -15.10
CA ARG A 393 3.20 40.37 -16.12
C ARG A 393 4.32 41.12 -15.41
N VAL A 394 5.50 40.55 -15.45
CA VAL A 394 6.71 41.23 -14.92
C VAL A 394 7.28 42.15 -15.99
N THR A 395 7.53 43.40 -15.62
CA THR A 395 8.18 44.39 -16.45
C THR A 395 9.43 44.89 -15.72
N ALA A 396 10.50 45.18 -16.48
CA ALA A 396 11.68 45.84 -15.93
C ALA A 396 11.41 47.31 -15.63
N SER A 397 12.03 47.82 -14.58
CA SER A 397 12.06 49.24 -14.22
C SER A 397 13.50 49.70 -14.12
N ASP A 398 13.74 51.01 -14.17
CA ASP A 398 15.10 51.58 -14.04
C ASP A 398 15.78 51.34 -12.68
N LYS A 399 15.00 50.86 -11.71
CA LYS A 399 15.48 50.54 -10.36
C LYS A 399 15.89 49.06 -10.19
N ASP A 400 15.49 48.22 -11.15
CA ASP A 400 15.78 46.81 -11.07
C ASP A 400 17.26 46.49 -11.32
N HIS A 401 17.72 45.42 -10.71
CA HIS A 401 19.05 44.89 -11.02
C HIS A 401 19.11 44.41 -12.47
N LYS A 402 20.28 44.55 -13.13
CA LYS A 402 20.51 44.22 -14.56
C LYS A 402 20.01 42.80 -14.95
N LEU A 403 20.11 41.83 -14.03
CA LEU A 403 19.70 40.45 -14.26
C LEU A 403 18.18 40.32 -14.57
N VAL A 404 17.34 41.29 -14.16
CA VAL A 404 15.93 41.32 -14.55
C VAL A 404 15.79 41.60 -16.05
N GLY A 405 16.61 42.49 -16.60
CA GLY A 405 16.69 42.74 -18.04
C GLY A 405 17.20 41.52 -18.81
N ASP A 406 18.26 40.90 -18.31
CA ASP A 406 18.91 39.75 -18.96
C ASP A 406 17.91 38.57 -19.10
N ILE A 407 17.14 38.23 -18.04
CA ILE A 407 16.17 37.14 -18.12
C ILE A 407 14.93 37.48 -18.98
N LEU A 408 14.55 38.75 -19.04
CA LEU A 408 13.49 39.21 -19.97
C LEU A 408 13.97 39.12 -21.43
N ASP A 409 15.23 39.38 -21.74
CA ASP A 409 15.79 39.19 -23.05
C ASP A 409 15.78 37.73 -23.49
N VAL A 410 16.09 36.80 -22.60
CA VAL A 410 15.91 35.36 -22.86
C VAL A 410 14.44 35.05 -23.19
N LYS A 411 13.49 35.65 -22.45
CA LYS A 411 12.04 35.46 -22.69
C LYS A 411 11.64 35.93 -24.10
N GLN A 412 12.18 37.03 -24.57
CA GLN A 412 11.87 37.54 -25.91
C GLN A 412 12.48 36.68 -27.02
N ARG A 413 13.66 36.11 -26.80
CA ARG A 413 14.38 35.27 -27.76
C ARG A 413 13.94 33.81 -27.80
N LEU A 414 13.16 33.34 -26.81
CA LEU A 414 12.76 31.94 -26.72
C LEU A 414 11.93 31.50 -27.92
N LYS A 415 12.41 30.49 -28.66
CA LYS A 415 11.76 29.84 -29.81
C LYS A 415 11.93 28.33 -29.70
N ARG A 416 11.16 27.57 -30.50
CA ARG A 416 11.29 26.10 -30.54
C ARG A 416 12.68 25.61 -30.90
N GLY A 417 13.43 26.37 -31.70
CA GLY A 417 14.79 26.00 -32.15
C GLY A 417 15.89 26.18 -31.11
N ASN A 418 15.73 27.08 -30.13
CA ASN A 418 16.74 27.40 -29.10
C ASN A 418 16.32 27.10 -27.68
N ARG A 419 15.34 26.22 -27.48
CA ARG A 419 14.74 25.95 -26.16
C ARG A 419 15.72 25.39 -25.12
N LEU A 420 16.69 24.55 -25.52
CA LEU A 420 17.71 24.01 -24.60
C LEU A 420 18.73 25.08 -24.24
N GLU A 421 19.21 25.86 -25.20
CA GLU A 421 20.07 27.01 -24.97
C GLU A 421 19.42 28.00 -24.00
N SER A 422 18.15 28.33 -24.25
CA SER A 422 17.38 29.18 -23.33
C SER A 422 17.21 28.57 -21.93
N LEU A 423 17.12 27.25 -21.78
CA LEU A 423 17.11 26.59 -20.48
C LEU A 423 18.44 26.81 -19.74
N HIS A 424 19.55 26.66 -20.42
CA HIS A 424 20.86 26.89 -19.82
C HIS A 424 21.02 28.36 -19.40
N ASP A 425 20.64 29.30 -20.28
CA ASP A 425 20.68 30.73 -19.98
C ASP A 425 19.90 31.12 -18.73
N ILE A 426 18.62 30.64 -18.62
CA ILE A 426 17.82 31.01 -17.45
C ILE A 426 18.31 30.34 -16.16
N ARG A 427 18.91 29.15 -16.21
CA ARG A 427 19.56 28.51 -15.06
C ARG A 427 20.75 29.32 -14.59
N GLN A 428 21.60 29.72 -15.52
CA GLN A 428 22.76 30.53 -15.22
C GLN A 428 22.38 31.89 -14.58
N ILE A 429 21.37 32.57 -15.13
CA ILE A 429 20.88 33.84 -14.57
C ILE A 429 20.33 33.65 -13.18
N LYS A 430 19.60 32.55 -12.92
CA LYS A 430 19.07 32.24 -11.60
C LYS A 430 20.15 31.97 -10.58
N GLU A 431 21.20 31.23 -10.95
CA GLU A 431 22.36 30.97 -10.11
C GLU A 431 23.14 32.27 -9.80
N GLU A 432 23.36 33.12 -10.79
CA GLU A 432 24.01 34.44 -10.61
C GLU A 432 23.17 35.34 -9.71
N ALA A 433 21.83 35.32 -9.86
CA ALA A 433 20.91 36.06 -8.99
C ALA A 433 20.97 35.57 -7.54
N GLN A 434 21.07 34.28 -7.32
CA GLN A 434 21.20 33.71 -5.99
C GLN A 434 22.51 34.13 -5.32
N GLN A 435 23.64 34.01 -6.03
CA GLN A 435 24.96 34.44 -5.55
C GLN A 435 24.99 35.96 -5.23
N THR A 436 24.43 36.77 -6.14
CA THR A 436 24.34 38.22 -5.97
C THR A 436 23.48 38.62 -4.78
N PHE A 437 22.41 37.87 -4.54
CA PHE A 437 21.54 38.06 -3.35
C PHE A 437 22.26 37.68 -2.05
N GLU A 438 23.00 36.59 -2.02
CA GLU A 438 23.80 36.15 -0.86
C GLU A 438 24.90 37.17 -0.50
N LEU A 439 25.42 37.87 -1.48
CA LEU A 439 26.37 38.96 -1.28
C LEU A 439 25.70 40.29 -0.85
N GLY A 440 24.37 40.35 -0.76
CA GLY A 440 23.63 41.55 -0.42
C GLY A 440 23.59 42.61 -1.51
N LEU A 441 23.90 42.24 -2.77
CA LEU A 441 23.96 43.14 -3.92
C LEU A 441 22.70 43.12 -4.80
N LEU A 442 21.83 42.14 -4.59
CA LEU A 442 20.54 42.03 -5.25
C LEU A 442 19.41 42.30 -4.23
N ASP A 443 18.50 43.22 -4.57
CA ASP A 443 17.33 43.50 -3.76
C ASP A 443 16.26 42.38 -3.89
N LEU A 444 15.35 42.30 -2.92
CA LEU A 444 14.34 41.26 -2.87
C LEU A 444 13.31 41.37 -4.01
N GLU A 445 12.97 42.56 -4.45
CA GLU A 445 12.02 42.81 -5.53
C GLU A 445 12.56 42.33 -6.86
N SER A 446 13.83 42.68 -7.19
CA SER A 446 14.54 42.19 -8.38
C SER A 446 14.66 40.67 -8.36
N LYS A 447 15.01 40.08 -7.19
CA LYS A 447 15.08 38.62 -7.05
C LYS A 447 13.73 37.95 -7.31
N ALA A 448 12.66 38.48 -6.74
CA ALA A 448 11.30 37.96 -6.95
C ALA A 448 10.87 38.01 -8.44
N LYS A 449 11.23 39.10 -9.14
CA LYS A 449 11.00 39.23 -10.59
C LYS A 449 11.76 38.17 -11.39
N ILE A 450 13.03 37.95 -11.09
CA ILE A 450 13.86 36.92 -11.75
C ILE A 450 13.29 35.53 -11.52
N ASP A 451 12.99 35.18 -10.26
CA ASP A 451 12.42 33.88 -9.91
C ASP A 451 11.06 33.65 -10.63
N THR A 452 10.21 34.67 -10.68
CA THR A 452 8.92 34.59 -11.39
C THR A 452 9.10 34.31 -12.88
N ILE A 453 10.00 35.05 -13.55
CA ILE A 453 10.24 34.88 -14.98
C ILE A 453 10.89 33.52 -15.25
N TYR A 454 11.83 33.10 -14.40
CA TYR A 454 12.48 31.78 -14.49
C TYR A 454 11.43 30.66 -14.53
N TRP A 455 10.49 30.61 -13.58
CA TRP A 455 9.48 29.57 -13.53
C TRP A 455 8.52 29.63 -14.72
N GLN A 456 8.17 30.83 -15.18
CA GLN A 456 7.33 30.98 -16.40
C GLN A 456 8.04 30.42 -17.64
N LEU A 457 9.34 30.70 -17.81
CA LEU A 457 10.14 30.20 -18.93
C LEU A 457 10.36 28.70 -18.84
N ALA A 458 10.67 28.20 -17.66
CA ALA A 458 10.82 26.77 -17.38
C ALA A 458 9.57 26.00 -17.79
N GLN A 459 8.38 26.44 -17.37
CA GLN A 459 7.11 25.84 -17.78
C GLN A 459 6.89 25.91 -19.29
N GLN A 460 7.22 27.04 -19.91
CA GLN A 460 7.10 27.20 -21.35
C GLN A 460 8.03 26.25 -22.11
N ILE A 461 9.26 26.06 -21.64
CA ILE A 461 10.24 25.13 -22.22
C ILE A 461 9.76 23.69 -22.11
N VAL A 462 9.25 23.26 -20.95
CA VAL A 462 8.68 21.93 -20.76
C VAL A 462 7.50 21.73 -21.73
N ASN A 463 6.57 22.68 -21.81
CA ASN A 463 5.43 22.60 -22.74
C ASN A 463 5.87 22.51 -24.21
N MET A 464 6.97 23.14 -24.60
CA MET A 464 7.55 23.03 -25.95
C MET A 464 8.15 21.66 -26.26
N HIS A 465 8.43 20.83 -25.24
CA HIS A 465 8.96 19.48 -25.41
C HIS A 465 7.88 18.40 -25.36
N ARG A 466 6.68 18.72 -24.88
CA ARG A 466 5.55 17.76 -24.84
C ARG A 466 5.22 17.25 -26.23
N GLY A 467 5.03 15.95 -26.34
CA GLY A 467 4.71 15.26 -27.60
C GLY A 467 5.90 15.06 -28.55
N LEU A 468 7.12 15.39 -28.15
CA LEU A 468 8.32 15.06 -28.94
C LEU A 468 8.74 13.61 -28.67
N ARG A 469 9.25 12.95 -29.72
CA ARG A 469 9.75 11.56 -29.63
C ARG A 469 10.93 11.40 -28.65
N PHE A 470 11.70 12.44 -28.45
CA PHE A 470 12.84 12.47 -27.53
C PHE A 470 12.77 13.72 -26.65
N ILE A 471 12.78 13.51 -25.35
CA ILE A 471 12.84 14.57 -24.34
C ILE A 471 14.18 14.43 -23.61
N PRO A 472 15.04 15.47 -23.64
CA PRO A 472 16.30 15.46 -22.91
C PRO A 472 16.10 15.25 -21.41
N GLU A 473 17.04 14.58 -20.77
CA GLU A 473 16.97 14.28 -19.33
C GLU A 473 16.86 15.55 -18.48
N GLU A 474 17.54 16.62 -18.84
CA GLU A 474 17.44 17.92 -18.18
C GLU A 474 16.03 18.52 -18.19
N VAL A 475 15.26 18.23 -19.25
CA VAL A 475 13.87 18.72 -19.36
C VAL A 475 12.93 17.85 -18.52
N LYS A 476 13.19 16.54 -18.42
CA LYS A 476 12.45 15.64 -17.51
C LYS A 476 12.68 16.05 -16.05
N GLN A 477 13.94 16.29 -15.66
CA GLN A 477 14.26 16.80 -14.33
C GLN A 477 13.60 18.15 -14.03
N LEU A 478 13.53 19.02 -15.07
CA LEU A 478 12.83 20.29 -14.95
C LEU A 478 11.33 20.09 -14.77
N GLU A 479 10.71 19.16 -15.49
CA GLU A 479 9.29 18.82 -15.34
C GLU A 479 8.98 18.31 -13.94
N THR A 480 9.80 17.42 -13.39
CA THR A 480 9.74 16.98 -11.99
C THR A 480 9.86 18.16 -11.02
N THR A 481 10.84 19.03 -11.27
CA THR A 481 11.05 20.23 -10.44
C THR A 481 9.86 21.19 -10.49
N LEU A 482 9.16 21.28 -11.62
CA LEU A 482 7.96 22.11 -11.81
C LEU A 482 6.69 21.51 -11.21
N GLY A 483 6.72 20.22 -10.81
CA GLY A 483 5.58 19.56 -10.21
C GLY A 483 5.04 20.33 -9.00
N ASP A 484 3.73 20.50 -8.98
CA ASP A 484 3.03 21.13 -7.85
C ASP A 484 3.09 20.20 -6.61
N GLN A 485 3.09 20.77 -5.40
CA GLN A 485 3.00 19.99 -4.17
C GLN A 485 1.56 20.09 -3.65
N TYR A 486 0.84 18.97 -3.71
CA TYR A 486 -0.53 18.88 -3.18
C TYR A 486 -0.48 18.54 -1.70
N ILE A 487 -0.93 19.49 -0.87
CA ILE A 487 -0.98 19.32 0.58
C ILE A 487 -2.23 18.53 0.93
N CYS A 488 -2.02 17.31 1.43
CA CYS A 488 -3.07 16.36 1.75
C CYS A 488 -3.16 16.13 3.26
N ASN A 489 -4.38 16.10 3.78
CA ASN A 489 -4.67 15.84 5.18
C ASN A 489 -4.46 14.36 5.50
N PHE A 490 -3.24 13.95 5.80
CA PHE A 490 -2.85 12.60 6.22
C PHE A 490 -1.42 12.61 6.76
N SER A 491 -0.93 11.50 7.28
CA SER A 491 0.47 11.24 7.62
C SER A 491 0.98 10.04 6.84
N VAL A 492 2.09 10.20 6.11
CA VAL A 492 2.73 9.09 5.39
C VAL A 492 3.27 8.05 6.37
N PHE A 493 3.75 8.48 7.53
CA PHE A 493 4.32 7.61 8.57
C PHE A 493 3.25 6.73 9.21
N GLN A 494 2.02 7.22 9.36
CA GLN A 494 0.90 6.47 9.91
C GLN A 494 0.24 5.56 8.86
N SER A 495 0.05 6.05 7.63
CA SER A 495 -0.85 5.41 6.68
C SER A 495 -0.17 4.70 5.51
N LEU A 496 1.11 5.00 5.22
CA LEU A 496 1.87 4.47 4.08
C LEU A 496 3.30 4.10 4.51
N LEU A 497 3.43 3.32 5.58
CA LEU A 497 4.71 3.00 6.20
C LEU A 497 5.69 2.33 5.22
N ASP A 498 5.24 1.35 4.44
CA ASP A 498 6.10 0.65 3.47
C ASP A 498 6.55 1.57 2.32
N HIS A 499 5.77 2.60 1.97
CA HIS A 499 6.21 3.60 1.00
C HIS A 499 7.42 4.37 1.53
N TRP A 500 7.31 4.91 2.75
CA TRP A 500 8.38 5.65 3.40
C TRP A 500 9.60 4.77 3.70
N ALA A 501 9.40 3.63 4.37
CA ALA A 501 10.49 2.81 4.88
C ALA A 501 11.19 1.97 3.80
N LEU A 502 10.46 1.51 2.80
CA LEU A 502 10.92 0.54 1.81
C LEU A 502 10.78 1.03 0.36
N GLY A 503 10.19 2.20 0.14
CA GLY A 503 9.91 2.70 -1.21
C GLY A 503 8.89 1.82 -1.96
N GLN A 504 7.97 1.15 -1.25
CA GLN A 504 6.87 0.42 -1.88
C GLN A 504 5.99 1.40 -2.65
N LEU A 505 5.66 1.07 -3.90
CA LEU A 505 4.73 1.86 -4.70
C LEU A 505 3.30 1.40 -4.46
N PHE A 506 2.39 2.36 -4.47
CA PHE A 506 0.95 2.15 -4.41
C PHE A 506 0.26 2.87 -5.56
N PRO A 507 -0.84 2.35 -6.11
CA PRO A 507 -1.68 3.10 -7.03
C PRO A 507 -2.27 4.31 -6.32
N ILE A 508 -2.10 5.49 -6.90
CA ILE A 508 -2.64 6.75 -6.36
C ILE A 508 -3.29 7.53 -7.50
N MET A 509 -4.52 7.97 -7.29
CA MET A 509 -5.24 8.78 -8.27
C MET A 509 -6.37 9.59 -7.62
N PRO A 510 -6.91 10.61 -8.31
CA PRO A 510 -8.16 11.23 -7.89
C PRO A 510 -9.31 10.22 -7.87
N ILE A 511 -10.19 10.28 -6.87
CA ILE A 511 -11.36 9.39 -6.83
C ILE A 511 -12.57 9.96 -7.60
N HIS A 512 -12.47 11.18 -8.10
CA HIS A 512 -13.51 11.88 -8.85
C HIS A 512 -12.93 12.83 -9.90
N ARG A 513 -13.79 13.45 -10.73
CA ARG A 513 -13.42 14.37 -11.83
C ARG A 513 -12.62 13.70 -12.96
N LEU A 514 -12.65 12.39 -13.05
CA LEU A 514 -11.88 11.63 -14.05
C LEU A 514 -12.47 11.74 -15.47
N ASN A 515 -13.67 12.27 -15.62
CA ASN A 515 -14.27 12.65 -16.91
C ASN A 515 -13.74 13.98 -17.44
N THR A 516 -12.87 14.68 -16.71
CA THR A 516 -12.21 15.91 -17.15
C THR A 516 -10.70 15.72 -17.21
N PRO A 517 -10.00 16.33 -18.19
CA PRO A 517 -8.56 16.15 -18.31
C PRO A 517 -7.83 16.80 -17.14
N PRO A 518 -6.85 16.11 -16.52
CA PRO A 518 -5.98 16.71 -15.53
C PRO A 518 -5.11 17.80 -16.18
N ASP A 519 -5.05 18.96 -15.57
CA ASP A 519 -4.34 20.14 -16.09
C ASP A 519 -3.03 20.43 -15.35
N ARG A 520 -2.69 19.61 -14.34
CA ARG A 520 -1.52 19.71 -13.48
C ARG A 520 -0.74 18.40 -13.42
N HIS A 521 0.48 18.50 -12.94
CA HIS A 521 1.30 17.36 -12.49
C HIS A 521 1.82 17.68 -11.10
N GLY A 522 1.73 16.76 -10.17
CA GLY A 522 2.11 17.03 -8.80
C GLY A 522 2.63 15.81 -8.04
N MET A 523 3.25 16.10 -6.91
CA MET A 523 3.56 15.16 -5.84
C MET A 523 2.64 15.42 -4.66
N ILE A 524 2.51 14.45 -3.79
CA ILE A 524 1.68 14.53 -2.58
C ILE A 524 2.59 14.81 -1.40
N VAL A 525 2.22 15.78 -0.57
CA VAL A 525 2.87 16.06 0.70
C VAL A 525 1.86 15.94 1.82
N ASP A 526 2.28 15.36 2.93
CA ASP A 526 1.45 15.20 4.13
C ASP A 526 1.47 16.44 5.00
N ILE A 527 0.82 16.37 6.16
CA ILE A 527 0.76 17.49 7.12
C ILE A 527 1.77 17.38 8.26
N THR A 528 2.67 16.40 8.23
CA THR A 528 3.74 16.29 9.21
C THR A 528 4.81 17.37 8.99
N CYS A 529 5.59 17.66 10.01
CA CYS A 529 6.68 18.64 9.89
C CYS A 529 7.95 18.06 9.27
N ASP A 530 7.98 16.75 9.00
CA ASP A 530 9.15 16.09 8.43
C ASP A 530 9.21 16.26 6.91
N SER A 531 10.42 16.52 6.38
CA SER A 531 10.66 16.66 4.94
C SER A 531 10.42 15.36 4.15
N ASP A 532 10.42 14.19 4.83
CA ASP A 532 10.11 12.88 4.26
C ASP A 532 8.60 12.60 4.20
N GLY A 533 7.77 13.48 4.78
CA GLY A 533 6.31 13.43 4.73
C GLY A 533 5.76 13.70 3.33
N LYS A 534 6.12 12.87 2.36
CA LYS A 534 5.74 13.04 0.95
C LYS A 534 5.67 11.71 0.20
N VAL A 535 4.82 11.69 -0.84
CA VAL A 535 4.85 10.68 -1.89
C VAL A 535 5.32 11.36 -3.17
N SER A 536 6.52 10.99 -3.62
CA SER A 536 7.19 11.55 -4.80
C SER A 536 7.66 10.47 -5.79
N LYS A 537 7.15 9.25 -5.63
CA LYS A 537 7.35 8.13 -6.54
C LYS A 537 6.02 7.42 -6.74
N PHE A 538 5.63 7.27 -7.99
CA PHE A 538 4.34 6.74 -8.38
C PHE A 538 4.49 5.60 -9.37
N THR A 539 3.47 4.76 -9.44
CA THR A 539 3.40 3.64 -10.39
C THR A 539 3.38 4.14 -11.84
N ASP A 540 4.10 3.44 -12.72
CA ASP A 540 4.06 3.60 -14.16
C ASP A 540 4.36 2.26 -14.85
N LEU A 541 3.85 2.07 -16.06
CA LEU A 541 4.06 0.85 -16.85
C LEU A 541 5.49 0.68 -17.38
N GLN A 542 6.25 1.75 -17.50
CA GLN A 542 7.59 1.72 -18.10
C GLN A 542 8.70 2.03 -17.09
N ASP A 543 8.40 2.76 -16.03
CA ASP A 543 9.35 3.20 -15.03
C ASP A 543 8.59 3.76 -13.81
N VAL A 544 9.29 4.33 -12.85
CA VAL A 544 8.73 5.05 -11.71
C VAL A 544 8.55 6.53 -12.07
N ARG A 545 7.35 7.06 -11.91
CA ARG A 545 7.09 8.50 -12.12
C ARG A 545 7.40 9.31 -10.86
N ASP A 546 7.93 10.51 -11.05
CA ASP A 546 8.16 11.47 -9.96
C ASP A 546 6.94 12.34 -9.66
N THR A 547 5.97 12.40 -10.57
CA THR A 547 4.73 13.16 -10.44
C THR A 547 3.56 12.40 -11.09
N ILE A 548 2.34 12.66 -10.61
CA ILE A 548 1.11 12.15 -11.24
C ILE A 548 0.30 13.30 -11.86
N PRO A 549 -0.51 13.02 -12.91
CA PRO A 549 -1.49 13.95 -13.41
C PRO A 549 -2.57 14.23 -12.37
N LEU A 550 -2.87 15.51 -12.11
CA LEU A 550 -3.84 15.95 -11.12
C LEU A 550 -4.66 17.13 -11.68
N HIS A 551 -5.81 17.39 -11.09
CA HIS A 551 -6.61 18.56 -11.40
C HIS A 551 -6.24 19.71 -10.47
N ARG A 552 -6.35 20.94 -10.95
CA ARG A 552 -6.20 22.12 -10.09
C ARG A 552 -7.24 22.09 -8.98
N ILE A 553 -6.80 22.42 -7.77
CA ILE A 553 -7.68 22.60 -6.62
C ILE A 553 -8.51 23.87 -6.86
N VAL A 554 -9.83 23.75 -6.81
CA VAL A 554 -10.78 24.86 -6.97
C VAL A 554 -11.18 25.34 -5.57
N PRO A 555 -11.03 26.64 -5.27
CA PRO A 555 -11.43 27.18 -3.96
C PRO A 555 -12.91 26.90 -3.66
N GLY A 556 -13.15 26.29 -2.49
CA GLY A 556 -14.51 25.95 -2.05
C GLY A 556 -15.01 24.58 -2.54
N GLU A 557 -14.25 23.87 -3.37
CA GLU A 557 -14.52 22.47 -3.76
C GLU A 557 -13.51 21.55 -3.07
N MET A 558 -14.00 20.41 -2.56
CA MET A 558 -13.14 19.40 -2.01
C MET A 558 -12.51 18.57 -3.12
N TYR A 559 -11.23 18.26 -2.99
CA TYR A 559 -10.51 17.40 -3.90
C TYR A 559 -9.95 16.18 -3.18
N TYR A 560 -10.44 15.02 -3.54
CA TYR A 560 -10.09 13.77 -2.88
C TYR A 560 -9.15 12.94 -3.73
N LEU A 561 -8.11 12.42 -3.08
CA LEU A 561 -7.19 11.46 -3.64
C LEU A 561 -7.35 10.12 -2.92
N GLY A 562 -7.32 9.02 -3.68
CA GLY A 562 -7.29 7.67 -3.16
C GLY A 562 -5.91 7.05 -3.28
N VAL A 563 -5.47 6.37 -2.23
CA VAL A 563 -4.35 5.43 -2.27
C VAL A 563 -4.94 4.04 -2.16
N PHE A 564 -4.73 3.23 -3.19
CA PHE A 564 -5.37 1.92 -3.34
C PHE A 564 -4.46 0.79 -2.86
N MET A 565 -5.08 -0.35 -2.51
CA MET A 565 -4.38 -1.57 -2.13
C MET A 565 -3.55 -1.45 -0.85
N VAL A 566 -4.03 -0.65 0.10
CA VAL A 566 -3.33 -0.39 1.38
C VAL A 566 -3.71 -1.37 2.50
N GLY A 567 -4.49 -2.43 2.22
CA GLY A 567 -4.98 -3.37 3.23
C GLY A 567 -3.93 -4.25 3.90
N ALA A 568 -2.69 -4.29 3.39
CA ALA A 568 -1.61 -5.10 3.92
C ALA A 568 -0.51 -4.22 4.52
N TYR A 569 -0.22 -4.38 5.82
CA TYR A 569 0.89 -3.79 6.58
C TYR A 569 0.85 -2.28 6.84
N GLN A 570 0.06 -1.47 6.17
CA GLN A 570 0.22 -0.01 6.17
C GLN A 570 -0.22 0.65 7.50
N ASP A 571 -1.49 0.94 7.66
CA ASP A 571 -2.04 1.65 8.83
C ASP A 571 -1.83 0.92 10.17
N ILE A 572 -1.83 -0.41 10.15
CA ILE A 572 -1.62 -1.25 11.33
C ILE A 572 -0.17 -1.27 11.85
N MET A 573 0.79 -0.89 11.01
CA MET A 573 2.22 -0.75 11.36
C MET A 573 2.64 0.71 11.49
N GLY A 574 1.70 1.64 11.35
CA GLY A 574 1.96 3.07 11.31
C GLY A 574 2.62 3.61 12.58
N ASP A 575 3.39 4.68 12.42
CA ASP A 575 4.11 5.38 13.49
C ASP A 575 3.41 6.71 13.85
N LEU A 576 3.53 7.11 15.12
CA LEU A 576 2.89 8.30 15.69
C LEU A 576 3.69 9.60 15.47
N HIS A 577 4.38 9.74 14.33
CA HIS A 577 5.14 10.96 14.06
C HIS A 577 4.26 12.21 14.15
N ASN A 578 4.68 13.24 14.89
CA ASN A 578 3.90 14.41 15.29
C ASN A 578 2.57 14.07 16.02
N LEU A 579 2.46 12.88 16.60
CA LEU A 579 1.27 12.39 17.30
C LEU A 579 0.01 12.30 16.40
N PHE A 580 0.20 12.17 15.08
CA PHE A 580 -0.90 11.76 14.19
C PHE A 580 -1.19 10.28 14.43
N GLY A 581 -2.40 9.99 14.93
CA GLY A 581 -2.83 8.66 15.32
C GLY A 581 -3.49 7.86 14.20
N ARG A 582 -4.16 6.77 14.60
CA ARG A 582 -4.88 5.92 13.66
C ARG A 582 -5.97 6.69 12.93
N VAL A 583 -6.16 6.31 11.68
CA VAL A 583 -7.15 6.90 10.78
C VAL A 583 -8.55 6.34 11.08
N THR A 584 -9.59 7.15 10.88
CA THR A 584 -10.99 6.67 10.94
C THR A 584 -11.24 5.63 9.84
N GLU A 585 -11.87 4.52 10.21
CA GLU A 585 -12.18 3.40 9.30
C GLU A 585 -13.67 3.30 9.07
N VAL A 586 -14.05 2.95 7.83
CA VAL A 586 -15.43 2.76 7.42
C VAL A 586 -15.54 1.41 6.72
N HIS A 587 -16.37 0.52 7.23
CA HIS A 587 -16.57 -0.83 6.71
C HIS A 587 -17.83 -0.88 5.87
N ILE A 588 -17.69 -1.33 4.61
CA ILE A 588 -18.76 -1.30 3.60
C ILE A 588 -19.07 -2.72 3.14
N PHE A 589 -20.38 -3.00 3.07
CA PHE A 589 -20.93 -4.19 2.43
C PHE A 589 -21.85 -3.80 1.27
N LEU A 590 -21.93 -4.69 0.28
CA LEU A 590 -22.94 -4.65 -0.75
C LEU A 590 -24.31 -5.06 -0.15
N ASP A 591 -25.35 -4.33 -0.50
CA ASP A 591 -26.74 -4.72 -0.20
C ASP A 591 -27.63 -4.32 -1.39
N PRO A 592 -28.10 -5.30 -2.18
CA PRO A 592 -28.99 -5.04 -3.31
C PRO A 592 -30.36 -4.46 -2.91
N ASP A 593 -30.76 -4.58 -1.64
CA ASP A 593 -32.03 -4.07 -1.12
C ASP A 593 -31.95 -2.59 -0.70
N GLU A 594 -30.72 -2.05 -0.53
CA GLU A 594 -30.50 -0.61 -0.31
C GLU A 594 -30.53 0.18 -1.62
N GLU A 595 -31.03 1.42 -1.58
CA GLU A 595 -31.10 2.30 -2.76
C GLU A 595 -29.72 2.59 -3.36
N SER A 596 -28.71 2.69 -2.51
CA SER A 596 -27.30 2.86 -2.88
C SER A 596 -26.64 1.59 -3.44
N GLY A 597 -27.24 0.42 -3.19
CA GLY A 597 -26.66 -0.89 -3.46
C GLY A 597 -25.60 -1.33 -2.44
N TRP A 598 -25.37 -0.53 -1.39
CA TRP A 598 -24.39 -0.78 -0.32
C TRP A 598 -24.77 -0.06 0.98
N TYR A 599 -24.18 -0.46 2.10
CA TYR A 599 -24.34 0.21 3.39
C TYR A 599 -23.03 0.26 4.18
N ILE A 600 -22.97 1.20 5.13
CA ILE A 600 -21.90 1.27 6.13
C ILE A 600 -22.33 0.38 7.30
N GLU A 601 -21.61 -0.71 7.51
CA GLU A 601 -21.84 -1.62 8.63
C GLU A 601 -21.30 -1.02 9.93
N GLU A 602 -20.05 -0.57 9.88
CA GLU A 602 -19.35 -0.08 11.06
C GLU A 602 -18.47 1.12 10.74
N VAL A 603 -18.32 1.99 11.74
CA VAL A 603 -17.37 3.09 11.73
C VAL A 603 -16.48 2.97 12.96
N ILE A 604 -15.19 2.78 12.75
CA ILE A 604 -14.20 2.77 13.83
C ILE A 604 -13.52 4.13 13.84
N GLY A 605 -13.74 4.91 14.93
CA GLY A 605 -13.12 6.20 15.07
C GLY A 605 -11.60 6.14 15.08
N GLY A 606 -10.96 7.06 14.41
CA GLY A 606 -9.52 7.26 14.51
C GLY A 606 -9.11 7.79 15.89
N SER A 607 -7.82 7.78 16.16
CA SER A 607 -7.30 8.18 17.47
C SER A 607 -7.61 9.63 17.81
N THR A 608 -8.11 9.86 19.02
CA THR A 608 -8.26 11.19 19.58
C THR A 608 -6.91 11.74 20.09
N ILE A 609 -6.82 13.06 20.24
CA ILE A 609 -5.64 13.73 20.81
C ILE A 609 -5.31 13.14 22.20
N GLY A 610 -6.34 12.93 23.04
CA GLY A 610 -6.15 12.35 24.38
C GLY A 610 -5.59 10.93 24.35
N GLU A 611 -6.01 10.10 23.39
CA GLU A 611 -5.53 8.72 23.24
C GLU A 611 -4.05 8.66 22.80
N VAL A 612 -3.65 9.44 21.81
CA VAL A 612 -2.23 9.46 21.39
C VAL A 612 -1.31 10.03 22.44
N LEU A 613 -1.78 11.03 23.19
CA LEU A 613 -1.06 11.56 24.35
C LEU A 613 -0.90 10.50 25.43
N ALA A 614 -1.93 9.72 25.73
CA ALA A 614 -1.85 8.62 26.70
C ALA A 614 -0.84 7.53 26.28
N MET A 615 -0.74 7.21 24.98
CA MET A 615 0.28 6.25 24.46
C MET A 615 1.71 6.75 24.73
N THR A 616 1.91 8.06 24.86
CA THR A 616 3.20 8.71 25.15
C THR A 616 3.31 9.18 26.61
N GLN A 617 2.56 8.59 27.52
CA GLN A 617 2.55 8.77 28.97
C GLN A 617 2.05 10.16 29.47
N TRP A 618 1.30 10.89 28.66
CA TRP A 618 0.62 12.09 29.11
C TRP A 618 -0.76 11.75 29.68
N ASP A 619 -0.97 12.07 30.96
CA ASP A 619 -2.28 11.85 31.61
C ASP A 619 -3.20 13.06 31.41
N LYS A 620 -4.43 12.83 30.93
CA LYS A 620 -5.43 13.88 30.67
C LYS A 620 -5.72 14.74 31.92
N VAL A 621 -5.87 14.10 33.09
CA VAL A 621 -6.21 14.79 34.34
C VAL A 621 -5.05 15.68 34.78
N GLU A 622 -3.82 15.20 34.60
CA GLU A 622 -2.62 15.98 34.93
C GLU A 622 -2.47 17.18 33.98
N LEU A 623 -2.67 17.00 32.69
CA LEU A 623 -2.64 18.09 31.71
C LEU A 623 -3.65 19.18 32.04
N MET A 624 -4.89 18.81 32.36
CA MET A 624 -5.94 19.72 32.77
C MET A 624 -5.57 20.45 34.05
N ARG A 625 -4.99 19.76 35.05
CA ARG A 625 -4.54 20.37 36.32
C ARG A 625 -3.42 21.38 36.10
N LEU A 626 -2.44 21.04 35.25
CA LEU A 626 -1.32 21.92 34.92
C LEU A 626 -1.80 23.19 34.20
N LEU A 627 -2.70 23.05 33.22
CA LEU A 627 -3.27 24.17 32.50
C LEU A 627 -4.11 25.05 33.44
N LYS A 628 -4.96 24.44 34.30
CA LYS A 628 -5.76 25.19 35.28
C LYS A 628 -4.90 26.03 36.21
N THR A 629 -3.77 25.52 36.69
CA THR A 629 -2.83 26.27 37.52
C THR A 629 -2.34 27.53 36.79
N GLN A 630 -2.00 27.44 35.53
CA GLN A 630 -1.55 28.57 34.71
C GLN A 630 -2.70 29.59 34.46
N VAL A 631 -3.91 29.09 34.25
CA VAL A 631 -5.12 29.91 34.07
C VAL A 631 -5.43 30.69 35.37
N ASP A 632 -5.37 30.03 36.53
CA ASP A 632 -5.58 30.67 37.83
C ASP A 632 -4.55 31.78 38.08
N ASP A 633 -3.29 31.58 37.72
CA ASP A 633 -2.24 32.61 37.83
C ASP A 633 -2.42 33.73 36.81
N ALA A 634 -2.94 33.47 35.63
CA ALA A 634 -3.28 34.49 34.66
C ALA A 634 -4.44 35.36 35.10
N ILE A 635 -5.43 34.81 35.81
CA ILE A 635 -6.52 35.58 36.45
C ILE A 635 -5.98 36.44 37.55
N LYS A 636 -5.15 35.93 38.48
CA LYS A 636 -4.54 36.69 39.60
C LYS A 636 -3.70 37.87 39.11
N THR A 637 -3.14 37.77 37.93
CA THR A 637 -2.28 38.81 37.31
C THR A 637 -3.02 39.69 36.30
N ASP A 638 -4.35 39.66 36.27
CA ASP A 638 -5.24 40.40 35.35
C ASP A 638 -4.91 40.21 33.86
N ARG A 639 -4.23 39.10 33.49
CA ARG A 639 -3.97 38.74 32.10
C ARG A 639 -5.17 38.06 31.44
N LEU A 640 -6.04 37.43 32.21
CA LEU A 640 -7.20 36.71 31.74
C LEU A 640 -8.42 37.00 32.60
N LYS A 641 -9.58 37.25 31.98
CA LYS A 641 -10.84 37.40 32.71
C LYS A 641 -11.43 36.05 33.09
N PRO A 642 -12.15 35.91 34.21
CA PRO A 642 -12.70 34.62 34.66
C PRO A 642 -13.56 33.91 33.60
N ASN A 643 -14.42 34.64 32.86
CA ASN A 643 -15.26 34.05 31.84
C ASN A 643 -14.46 33.51 30.63
N ASP A 644 -13.37 34.20 30.23
CA ASP A 644 -12.50 33.76 29.16
C ASP A 644 -11.64 32.58 29.60
N ALA A 645 -11.29 32.54 30.90
CA ALA A 645 -10.58 31.43 31.53
C ALA A 645 -11.41 30.13 31.48
N MET A 646 -12.69 30.22 31.83
CA MET A 646 -13.57 29.03 31.75
C MET A 646 -13.71 28.54 30.33
N ARG A 647 -13.92 29.41 29.34
CA ARG A 647 -13.98 29.01 27.91
C ARG A 647 -12.68 28.34 27.45
N LEU A 648 -11.52 28.87 27.84
CA LEU A 648 -10.23 28.30 27.51
C LEU A 648 -10.09 26.85 28.05
N LEU A 649 -10.50 26.62 29.29
CA LEU A 649 -10.46 25.29 29.89
C LEU A 649 -11.43 24.32 29.18
N ASP A 650 -12.65 24.79 28.88
CA ASP A 650 -13.64 23.99 28.14
C ASP A 650 -13.17 23.64 26.71
N ASP A 651 -12.57 24.62 26.01
CA ASP A 651 -12.03 24.43 24.68
C ASP A 651 -10.85 23.45 24.70
N TYR A 652 -9.97 23.55 25.71
CA TYR A 652 -8.84 22.60 25.82
C TYR A 652 -9.32 21.17 26.14
N GLU A 653 -10.32 21.02 27.02
CA GLU A 653 -10.88 19.70 27.32
C GLU A 653 -11.57 19.08 26.09
N ARG A 654 -12.29 19.90 25.31
CA ARG A 654 -12.94 19.46 24.08
C ARG A 654 -11.89 19.02 23.05
N LEU A 655 -10.80 19.78 22.89
CA LEU A 655 -9.71 19.46 21.96
C LEU A 655 -9.12 18.07 22.24
N LEU A 656 -9.02 17.66 23.49
CA LEU A 656 -8.54 16.31 23.83
C LEU A 656 -9.43 15.16 23.33
N GLN A 657 -10.68 15.45 22.94
CA GLN A 657 -11.61 14.48 22.35
C GLN A 657 -11.63 14.55 20.80
N GLU A 658 -10.96 15.54 20.21
CA GLU A 658 -10.94 15.71 18.77
C GLU A 658 -9.96 14.74 18.10
N TYR A 659 -10.18 14.52 16.82
CA TYR A 659 -9.35 13.74 15.93
C TYR A 659 -7.97 14.40 15.76
N THR A 660 -6.92 13.62 15.56
CA THR A 660 -5.55 14.15 15.50
C THR A 660 -5.20 14.90 14.22
N TYR A 661 -5.98 14.73 13.16
CA TYR A 661 -5.77 15.37 11.84
C TYR A 661 -6.55 16.68 11.74
N LEU A 662 -6.35 17.42 10.64
CA LEU A 662 -6.99 18.71 10.45
C LEU A 662 -8.50 18.54 10.25
N SER A 663 -9.28 19.37 10.96
CA SER A 663 -10.73 19.46 10.76
C SER A 663 -11.03 20.54 9.72
N LEU A 664 -11.25 20.12 8.46
CA LEU A 664 -11.52 21.02 7.32
C LEU A 664 -13.02 21.34 7.16
N ASN A 665 -13.88 20.78 8.01
CA ASN A 665 -15.32 21.02 8.01
C ASN A 665 -15.62 22.46 8.43
N GLY A 666 -16.22 23.26 7.52
CA GLY A 666 -16.61 24.64 7.82
C GLY A 666 -15.53 25.70 7.61
N VAL A 667 -14.32 25.31 7.28
CA VAL A 667 -13.30 26.26 6.82
C VAL A 667 -13.66 26.64 5.39
N LYS A 668 -14.19 27.88 5.18
CA LYS A 668 -14.11 28.51 3.85
C LYS A 668 -12.61 28.61 3.57
N LEU A 669 -12.10 27.72 2.73
CA LEU A 669 -10.73 27.83 2.23
C LEU A 669 -10.53 29.27 1.77
N PRO A 670 -9.53 30.02 2.31
CA PRO A 670 -9.29 31.37 1.86
C PRO A 670 -9.16 31.31 0.34
N PRO A 671 -9.70 32.30 -0.40
CA PRO A 671 -9.47 32.37 -1.82
C PRO A 671 -7.96 32.23 -2.00
N GLN A 672 -7.53 31.25 -2.79
CA GLN A 672 -6.10 31.14 -3.12
C GLN A 672 -5.68 32.53 -3.56
N SER A 673 -4.74 33.11 -2.81
CA SER A 673 -4.31 34.49 -2.98
C SER A 673 -3.63 34.69 -4.34
N GLY A 674 -4.40 34.55 -5.41
CA GLY A 674 -4.04 34.93 -6.77
C GLY A 674 -4.05 36.44 -6.97
N SER A 675 -4.35 37.24 -5.93
CA SER A 675 -4.23 38.69 -5.93
C SER A 675 -3.09 39.12 -5.01
N TRP A 676 -1.87 38.64 -5.30
CA TRP A 676 -0.70 39.40 -4.85
C TRP A 676 -0.74 40.75 -5.57
N LEU A 677 -0.67 41.81 -4.79
CA LEU A 677 -0.56 43.18 -5.28
C LEU A 677 0.42 43.26 -6.46
N PRO A 678 0.13 43.97 -7.54
CA PRO A 678 1.09 44.12 -8.61
C PRO A 678 2.38 44.67 -8.00
N LEU A 679 3.47 43.94 -8.17
CA LEU A 679 4.80 44.47 -7.95
C LEU A 679 5.00 45.59 -9.00
N SER A 680 4.70 46.84 -8.58
CA SER A 680 4.80 48.07 -9.39
C SER A 680 6.26 48.38 -9.72
#